data_71e61b2220a9c8ca6b101aa6300ed655
#
_entry.id   71e61b2220a9c8ca6b101aa6300ed655
#
_cell.length_a   1.000
_cell.length_b   1.000
_cell.length_c   1.000
_cell.angle_alpha   90.00
_cell.angle_beta   90.00
_cell.angle_gamma   90.00
#
_symmetry.space_group_name_H-M   'P 1'
#
loop_
_entity.id
_entity.type
_entity.pdbx_description
1 polymer ?
#
loop_
_entity_poly.entity_id
_entity_poly.type
_entity_poly.pdbx_seq_one_letter_code
_entity_poly.pdbx_strand_id
1 'polypeptide(L)'
;MSPLSMFAAAGVWCAAPLTGYLVFARTQRAAPDSVPRVTSFALMTVAGLAVWSVPLLAAAVAGVYRGDVLGVAGWAVSIVAAAILLRRGKPLPAASGAATEAPKKKGKGPAPAPAQAPAQRSLDGALWNGVLATGLILAAALYLAFPGESIYGGRDEGVYSSLAVRLARHGQLQVPYPFSPDLAPIFADAFIGFPGYYKTQPLMNPQFGHLLPVWLAQAFATLGQHGLFGLNAVFAVLSLAVFYGLCRMAVAPPYAVVATLFLALNPSQVWIARMTLAEVLTQLFTWSGLLLLLQALRDGTRAPARWAGVFIGLSSFVRFDGLLLVPMLFVAHAAANILRADDAPHTAASKVWLALYQTALPVSLLAFMYYPLVSSAYFEDLRKFYVDQLGAAVAASLLILLLSYVPATRRLRPALTSTLALGAVGVGLFAVAVYAYWLRPHPGTATKLRFQWPGYYIDDARAYSQDSLVNLARYISLPVIFAGIAGWVVSLWTLARRGLGTYLLPALVVIAGSSLLYLWDPGIFPDHLWAVRRFVPVVIPGFVFFAALGAAEALSRLPRQWAVAAAALALVFLSVFTVNAGRLVFTLAEDRGYFTQLQQLANALPPDEPIVARGFTEWLTPLYIAFDRNVVPVNLDITKGRTALERWAAQRAGEHKPTYLLVEGNANLGSVKTVELGKFVITRTYSEPTVNPLPQKTVTKERHLRLLRIDS
;
A
#
# COMPACT_ATOMS: atom_id res chain seq x y z
N MET A 1 -18.16 -13.03 17.56
CA MET A 1 -19.24 -12.46 16.69
C MET A 1 -20.20 -13.57 16.30
N SER A 2 -21.51 -13.30 16.26
CA SER A 2 -22.49 -14.30 15.84
C SER A 2 -22.47 -14.49 14.31
N PRO A 3 -22.88 -15.66 13.79
CA PRO A 3 -22.99 -15.87 12.34
C PRO A 3 -23.88 -14.82 11.65
N LEU A 4 -24.94 -14.37 12.32
CA LEU A 4 -25.83 -13.34 11.82
C LEU A 4 -25.13 -11.98 11.66
N SER A 5 -24.31 -11.59 12.65
CA SER A 5 -23.55 -10.31 12.54
C SER A 5 -22.46 -10.40 11.47
N MET A 6 -21.84 -11.54 11.26
CA MET A 6 -20.88 -11.76 10.17
C MET A 6 -21.57 -11.66 8.80
N PHE A 7 -22.73 -12.30 8.65
CA PHE A 7 -23.52 -12.18 7.41
C PHE A 7 -23.97 -10.73 7.16
N ALA A 8 -24.45 -10.04 8.20
CA ALA A 8 -24.79 -8.64 8.10
C ALA A 8 -23.60 -7.82 7.60
N ALA A 9 -22.43 -7.96 8.20
CA ALA A 9 -21.22 -7.23 7.83
C ALA A 9 -20.75 -7.49 6.38
N ALA A 10 -21.07 -8.65 5.80
CA ALA A 10 -20.71 -9.00 4.42
C ALA A 10 -21.36 -8.07 3.36
N GLY A 11 -22.43 -7.36 3.69
CA GLY A 11 -23.14 -6.49 2.76
C GLY A 11 -22.30 -5.40 2.13
N VAL A 12 -21.31 -4.85 2.85
CA VAL A 12 -20.37 -3.85 2.30
C VAL A 12 -19.58 -4.43 1.12
N TRP A 13 -19.14 -5.69 1.22
CA TRP A 13 -18.37 -6.35 0.17
C TRP A 13 -19.20 -6.63 -1.09
N CYS A 14 -20.49 -6.91 -0.92
CA CYS A 14 -21.43 -7.05 -2.05
C CYS A 14 -21.76 -5.68 -2.66
N ALA A 15 -21.92 -4.66 -1.82
CA ALA A 15 -22.25 -3.32 -2.26
C ALA A 15 -21.11 -2.63 -3.02
N ALA A 16 -19.85 -2.85 -2.63
CA ALA A 16 -18.71 -2.18 -3.25
C ALA A 16 -18.66 -2.39 -4.78
N PRO A 17 -18.60 -3.59 -5.36
CA PRO A 17 -18.56 -3.75 -6.81
C PRO A 17 -19.83 -3.26 -7.51
N LEU A 18 -21.01 -3.43 -6.90
CA LEU A 18 -22.29 -2.97 -7.48
C LEU A 18 -22.39 -1.43 -7.48
N THR A 19 -22.03 -0.79 -6.39
CA THR A 19 -21.98 0.68 -6.30
C THR A 19 -20.96 1.22 -7.30
N GLY A 20 -19.77 0.63 -7.34
CA GLY A 20 -18.74 0.99 -8.30
C GLY A 20 -19.22 0.83 -9.75
N TYR A 21 -19.93 -0.23 -10.07
CA TYR A 21 -20.53 -0.41 -11.38
C TYR A 21 -21.52 0.73 -11.70
N LEU A 22 -22.44 1.06 -10.78
CA LEU A 22 -23.45 2.08 -11.02
C LEU A 22 -22.85 3.48 -11.24
N VAL A 23 -21.84 3.85 -10.44
CA VAL A 23 -21.24 5.19 -10.50
C VAL A 23 -20.16 5.29 -11.60
N PHE A 24 -19.45 4.20 -11.87
CA PHE A 24 -18.32 4.19 -12.79
C PHE A 24 -18.65 3.71 -14.20
N ALA A 25 -19.69 2.87 -14.39
CA ALA A 25 -20.07 2.34 -15.71
C ALA A 25 -20.41 3.45 -16.73
N ARG A 26 -20.96 4.59 -16.27
CA ARG A 26 -21.18 5.74 -17.12
C ARG A 26 -19.89 6.36 -17.65
N THR A 27 -18.83 6.28 -16.87
CA THR A 27 -17.49 6.79 -17.20
C THR A 27 -16.85 5.97 -18.31
N GLN A 28 -17.08 4.66 -18.32
CA GLN A 28 -16.52 3.74 -19.31
C GLN A 28 -17.27 3.68 -20.65
N ARG A 29 -18.56 4.08 -20.67
CA ARG A 29 -19.34 4.10 -21.92
C ARG A 29 -18.78 5.06 -22.97
N ALA A 30 -17.98 6.03 -22.57
CA ALA A 30 -17.34 6.98 -23.48
C ALA A 30 -16.11 6.41 -24.22
N ALA A 31 -15.56 5.25 -23.78
CA ALA A 31 -14.40 4.61 -24.41
C ALA A 31 -14.43 3.08 -24.20
N PRO A 32 -15.38 2.35 -24.83
CA PRO A 32 -15.68 0.96 -24.50
C PRO A 32 -14.55 -0.04 -24.82
N ASP A 33 -13.68 0.23 -25.79
CA ASP A 33 -12.69 -0.72 -26.29
C ASP A 33 -11.26 -0.52 -25.78
N SER A 34 -11.04 0.44 -24.88
CA SER A 34 -9.69 0.86 -24.53
C SER A 34 -9.11 0.16 -23.30
N VAL A 35 -9.92 -0.50 -22.49
CA VAL A 35 -9.49 -1.13 -21.23
C VAL A 35 -9.89 -2.61 -21.18
N PRO A 36 -8.97 -3.52 -20.80
CA PRO A 36 -9.27 -4.93 -20.65
C PRO A 36 -10.41 -5.19 -19.63
N ARG A 37 -11.25 -6.19 -19.86
CA ARG A 37 -12.39 -6.52 -18.99
C ARG A 37 -11.99 -6.73 -17.53
N VAL A 38 -10.88 -7.44 -17.29
CA VAL A 38 -10.36 -7.69 -15.93
C VAL A 38 -10.00 -6.39 -15.22
N THR A 39 -9.38 -5.45 -15.93
CA THR A 39 -9.05 -4.12 -15.43
C THR A 39 -10.31 -3.28 -15.18
N SER A 40 -11.29 -3.35 -16.07
CA SER A 40 -12.58 -2.66 -15.90
C SER A 40 -13.31 -3.16 -14.65
N PHE A 41 -13.34 -4.47 -14.43
CA PHE A 41 -13.90 -5.04 -13.20
C PHE A 41 -13.14 -4.56 -11.95
N ALA A 42 -11.81 -4.58 -11.97
CA ALA A 42 -11.00 -4.08 -10.87
C ALA A 42 -11.28 -2.59 -10.58
N LEU A 43 -11.31 -1.74 -11.61
CA LEU A 43 -11.61 -0.31 -11.45
C LEU A 43 -13.01 -0.06 -10.89
N MET A 44 -14.02 -0.82 -11.31
CA MET A 44 -15.37 -0.75 -10.74
C MET A 44 -15.36 -1.12 -9.26
N THR A 45 -14.66 -2.19 -8.89
CA THR A 45 -14.52 -2.61 -7.50
C THR A 45 -13.80 -1.53 -6.67
N VAL A 46 -12.71 -0.97 -7.19
CA VAL A 46 -11.96 0.12 -6.52
C VAL A 46 -12.80 1.39 -6.37
N ALA A 47 -13.61 1.73 -7.38
CA ALA A 47 -14.55 2.85 -7.28
C ALA A 47 -15.60 2.64 -6.16
N GLY A 48 -16.09 1.42 -6.02
CA GLY A 48 -16.95 1.06 -4.91
C GLY A 48 -16.26 1.09 -3.56
N LEU A 49 -15.03 0.59 -3.46
CA LEU A 49 -14.21 0.71 -2.25
C LEU A 49 -14.02 2.19 -1.89
N ALA A 50 -13.75 3.06 -2.86
CA ALA A 50 -13.62 4.50 -2.63
C ALA A 50 -14.90 5.13 -2.08
N VAL A 51 -16.06 4.78 -2.63
CA VAL A 51 -17.38 5.27 -2.14
C VAL A 51 -17.62 4.79 -0.70
N TRP A 52 -17.39 3.52 -0.41
CA TRP A 52 -17.61 2.95 0.92
C TRP A 52 -16.54 3.36 1.94
N SER A 53 -15.36 3.80 1.51
CA SER A 53 -14.34 4.36 2.40
C SER A 53 -14.85 5.57 3.19
N VAL A 54 -15.75 6.36 2.60
CA VAL A 54 -16.30 7.57 3.25
C VAL A 54 -17.15 7.23 4.47
N PRO A 55 -18.26 6.46 4.37
CA PRO A 55 -19.08 6.15 5.54
C PRO A 55 -18.34 5.29 6.58
N LEU A 56 -17.46 4.37 6.14
CA LEU A 56 -16.69 3.54 7.06
C LEU A 56 -15.73 4.39 7.90
N LEU A 57 -14.95 5.28 7.27
CA LEU A 57 -14.00 6.14 7.97
C LEU A 57 -14.74 7.20 8.83
N ALA A 58 -15.82 7.79 8.32
CA ALA A 58 -16.61 8.75 9.07
C ALA A 58 -17.22 8.15 10.35
N ALA A 59 -17.76 6.94 10.25
CA ALA A 59 -18.30 6.23 11.42
C ALA A 59 -17.20 5.91 12.45
N ALA A 60 -16.00 5.53 11.99
CA ALA A 60 -14.85 5.24 12.85
C ALA A 60 -14.35 6.52 13.58
N VAL A 61 -14.26 7.64 12.86
CA VAL A 61 -13.85 8.94 13.43
C VAL A 61 -14.89 9.45 14.43
N ALA A 62 -16.19 9.26 14.13
CA ALA A 62 -17.28 9.63 15.03
C ALA A 62 -17.42 8.69 16.25
N GLY A 63 -16.65 7.61 16.32
CA GLY A 63 -16.71 6.66 17.42
C GLY A 63 -17.96 5.77 17.44
N VAL A 64 -18.64 5.65 16.30
CA VAL A 64 -19.91 4.90 16.14
C VAL A 64 -19.82 3.78 15.09
N TYR A 65 -18.61 3.33 14.79
CA TYR A 65 -18.41 2.29 13.80
C TYR A 65 -19.07 0.98 14.24
N ARG A 66 -19.93 0.45 13.38
CA ARG A 66 -20.60 -0.83 13.55
C ARG A 66 -20.58 -1.59 12.21
N GLY A 67 -19.69 -2.57 12.07
CA GLY A 67 -19.50 -3.31 10.84
C GLY A 67 -20.76 -4.05 10.37
N ASP A 68 -21.55 -4.58 11.29
CA ASP A 68 -22.85 -5.22 11.04
C ASP A 68 -23.90 -4.22 10.53
N VAL A 69 -24.03 -3.06 11.16
CA VAL A 69 -24.98 -2.00 10.75
C VAL A 69 -24.62 -1.44 9.37
N LEU A 70 -23.34 -1.13 9.14
CA LEU A 70 -22.85 -0.67 7.84
C LEU A 70 -23.02 -1.76 6.77
N GLY A 71 -22.90 -3.03 7.14
CA GLY A 71 -23.17 -4.15 6.26
C GLY A 71 -24.65 -4.30 5.90
N VAL A 72 -25.57 -4.09 6.84
CA VAL A 72 -27.02 -4.06 6.53
C VAL A 72 -27.35 -2.93 5.53
N ALA A 73 -26.74 -1.76 5.71
CA ALA A 73 -26.85 -0.68 4.73
C ALA A 73 -26.27 -1.10 3.37
N GLY A 74 -25.15 -1.85 3.36
CA GLY A 74 -24.55 -2.45 2.17
C GLY A 74 -25.49 -3.41 1.45
N TRP A 75 -26.18 -4.30 2.18
CA TRP A 75 -27.19 -5.19 1.60
C TRP A 75 -28.34 -4.42 0.98
N ALA A 76 -28.87 -3.40 1.65
CA ALA A 76 -29.92 -2.55 1.12
C ALA A 76 -29.48 -1.87 -0.19
N VAL A 77 -28.28 -1.29 -0.22
CA VAL A 77 -27.69 -0.70 -1.43
C VAL A 77 -27.52 -1.74 -2.53
N SER A 78 -27.08 -2.96 -2.19
CA SER A 78 -26.90 -4.05 -3.16
C SER A 78 -28.23 -4.45 -3.82
N ILE A 79 -29.31 -4.56 -3.04
CA ILE A 79 -30.65 -4.90 -3.54
C ILE A 79 -31.16 -3.78 -4.45
N VAL A 80 -31.03 -2.52 -4.05
CA VAL A 80 -31.42 -1.37 -4.88
C VAL A 80 -30.60 -1.31 -6.15
N ALA A 81 -29.29 -1.51 -6.06
CA ALA A 81 -28.41 -1.54 -7.22
C ALA A 81 -28.79 -2.65 -8.19
N ALA A 82 -29.02 -3.88 -7.70
CA ALA A 82 -29.46 -5.01 -8.50
C ALA A 82 -30.83 -4.73 -9.17
N ALA A 83 -31.79 -4.17 -8.43
CA ALA A 83 -33.09 -3.81 -8.98
C ALA A 83 -32.99 -2.76 -10.11
N ILE A 84 -32.12 -1.75 -9.96
CA ILE A 84 -31.84 -0.77 -11.01
C ILE A 84 -31.25 -1.43 -12.24
N LEU A 85 -30.30 -2.38 -12.05
CA LEU A 85 -29.66 -3.08 -13.15
C LEU A 85 -30.63 -4.00 -13.90
N LEU A 86 -31.48 -4.72 -13.18
CA LEU A 86 -32.52 -5.59 -13.76
C LEU A 86 -33.55 -4.78 -14.57
N ARG A 87 -34.02 -3.63 -14.02
CA ARG A 87 -34.96 -2.75 -14.73
C ARG A 87 -34.39 -2.14 -16.01
N ARG A 88 -33.08 -1.92 -16.06
CA ARG A 88 -32.41 -1.35 -17.26
C ARG A 88 -32.26 -2.32 -18.42
N GLY A 89 -32.51 -3.62 -18.23
CA GLY A 89 -32.72 -4.64 -19.27
C GLY A 89 -31.69 -4.77 -20.40
N LYS A 90 -30.50 -4.16 -20.25
CA LYS A 90 -29.44 -4.29 -21.24
C LYS A 90 -28.26 -5.03 -20.61
N PRO A 91 -27.91 -6.21 -21.14
CA PRO A 91 -26.64 -6.84 -20.81
C PRO A 91 -25.50 -5.87 -21.08
N LEU A 92 -24.40 -5.99 -20.33
CA LEU A 92 -23.11 -5.42 -20.73
C LEU A 92 -22.95 -5.66 -22.23
N PRO A 93 -22.69 -4.63 -23.06
CA PRO A 93 -22.50 -4.87 -24.47
C PRO A 93 -21.43 -5.92 -24.61
N ALA A 94 -21.85 -7.12 -25.04
CA ALA A 94 -20.93 -8.04 -25.64
C ALA A 94 -20.24 -7.24 -26.74
N ALA A 95 -18.91 -7.29 -26.81
CA ALA A 95 -18.16 -6.66 -27.87
C ALA A 95 -18.61 -7.32 -29.18
N SER A 96 -19.74 -6.85 -29.73
CA SER A 96 -20.15 -7.13 -31.08
C SER A 96 -19.28 -6.29 -31.98
N GLY A 97 -18.39 -6.93 -32.71
CA GLY A 97 -17.72 -6.32 -33.86
C GLY A 97 -18.75 -5.93 -34.93
N ALA A 98 -19.52 -4.89 -34.67
CA ALA A 98 -20.30 -4.21 -35.68
C ALA A 98 -19.42 -3.09 -36.23
N ALA A 99 -18.73 -3.39 -37.30
CA ALA A 99 -18.17 -2.37 -38.17
C ALA A 99 -19.31 -1.44 -38.60
N THR A 100 -19.33 -0.23 -38.03
CA THR A 100 -20.15 0.86 -38.58
C THR A 100 -19.54 1.22 -39.94
N GLU A 101 -20.23 0.91 -41.02
CA GLU A 101 -19.88 1.40 -42.35
C GLU A 101 -19.84 2.94 -42.33
N ALA A 102 -18.65 3.50 -42.45
CA ALA A 102 -18.47 4.91 -42.71
C ALA A 102 -18.84 5.22 -44.18
N PRO A 103 -19.44 6.36 -44.47
CA PRO A 103 -19.86 6.68 -45.85
C PRO A 103 -18.63 6.82 -46.76
N LYS A 104 -18.67 6.10 -47.89
CA LYS A 104 -17.65 6.07 -48.94
C LYS A 104 -17.42 7.48 -49.52
N LYS A 105 -16.34 8.15 -49.14
CA LYS A 105 -15.74 9.21 -49.94
C LYS A 105 -14.72 8.63 -50.90
N LYS A 106 -15.00 8.74 -52.20
CA LYS A 106 -14.07 8.40 -53.28
C LYS A 106 -12.85 9.33 -53.25
N GLY A 107 -11.70 8.83 -52.85
CA GLY A 107 -10.40 9.48 -52.99
C GLY A 107 -9.34 8.40 -53.25
N LYS A 108 -8.66 8.48 -54.43
CA LYS A 108 -7.55 7.61 -54.80
C LYS A 108 -6.33 7.96 -53.95
N GLY A 109 -5.99 7.12 -52.97
CA GLY A 109 -4.73 7.11 -52.21
C GLY A 109 -4.06 5.75 -52.32
N PRO A 110 -2.74 5.60 -52.08
CA PRO A 110 -2.02 4.34 -52.21
C PRO A 110 -2.59 3.25 -51.30
N ALA A 111 -2.58 2.01 -51.79
CA ALA A 111 -3.17 0.86 -51.14
C ALA A 111 -2.62 0.68 -49.72
N PRO A 112 -3.49 0.56 -48.70
CA PRO A 112 -3.05 0.25 -47.35
C PRO A 112 -2.51 -1.21 -47.29
N ALA A 113 -1.44 -1.39 -46.49
CA ALA A 113 -0.88 -2.71 -46.20
C ALA A 113 -1.99 -3.70 -45.76
N PRO A 114 -1.90 -4.99 -46.10
CA PRO A 114 -2.96 -5.95 -45.83
C PRO A 114 -3.29 -5.98 -44.34
N ALA A 115 -4.53 -5.57 -44.02
CA ALA A 115 -5.04 -5.66 -42.66
C ALA A 115 -5.07 -7.13 -42.23
N GLN A 116 -4.41 -7.46 -41.14
CA GLN A 116 -4.46 -8.78 -40.52
C GLN A 116 -5.93 -9.17 -40.31
N ALA A 117 -6.28 -10.40 -40.66
CA ALA A 117 -7.63 -10.93 -40.59
C ALA A 117 -8.22 -10.72 -39.16
N PRO A 118 -9.48 -10.25 -39.04
CA PRO A 118 -10.11 -9.93 -37.73
C PRO A 118 -10.12 -11.12 -36.75
N ALA A 119 -10.18 -12.35 -37.23
CA ALA A 119 -10.18 -13.57 -36.42
C ALA A 119 -8.84 -13.84 -35.70
N GLN A 120 -7.70 -13.54 -36.34
CA GLN A 120 -6.39 -13.73 -35.69
C GLN A 120 -6.14 -12.72 -34.59
N ARG A 121 -6.62 -11.45 -34.70
CA ARG A 121 -6.55 -10.46 -33.61
C ARG A 121 -7.39 -10.83 -32.41
N SER A 122 -8.52 -11.52 -32.60
CA SER A 122 -9.40 -11.94 -31.49
C SER A 122 -8.84 -13.13 -30.70
N LEU A 123 -8.24 -14.10 -31.36
CA LEU A 123 -7.64 -15.30 -30.72
C LEU A 123 -6.42 -14.95 -29.87
N ASP A 124 -5.55 -14.07 -30.35
CA ASP A 124 -4.38 -13.63 -29.59
C ASP A 124 -4.76 -12.86 -28.31
N GLY A 125 -5.75 -11.98 -28.40
CA GLY A 125 -6.27 -11.27 -27.22
C GLY A 125 -6.91 -12.20 -26.20
N ALA A 126 -7.63 -13.23 -26.64
CA ALA A 126 -8.25 -14.22 -25.75
C ALA A 126 -7.20 -15.07 -25.02
N LEU A 127 -6.16 -15.52 -25.73
CA LEU A 127 -5.06 -16.29 -25.12
C LEU A 127 -4.38 -15.53 -23.98
N TRP A 128 -3.93 -14.31 -24.26
CA TRP A 128 -3.22 -13.51 -23.26
C TRP A 128 -4.10 -13.07 -22.08
N ASN A 129 -5.39 -12.84 -22.34
CA ASN A 129 -6.34 -12.60 -21.25
C ASN A 129 -6.55 -13.87 -20.40
N GLY A 130 -6.55 -15.05 -21.02
CA GLY A 130 -6.60 -16.33 -20.32
C GLY A 130 -5.36 -16.55 -19.45
N VAL A 131 -4.16 -16.33 -19.99
CA VAL A 131 -2.89 -16.42 -19.25
C VAL A 131 -2.88 -15.45 -18.06
N LEU A 132 -3.31 -14.20 -18.26
CA LEU A 132 -3.40 -13.23 -17.18
C LEU A 132 -4.40 -13.68 -16.10
N ALA A 133 -5.61 -14.08 -16.50
CA ALA A 133 -6.64 -14.49 -15.54
C ALA A 133 -6.17 -15.68 -14.70
N THR A 134 -5.57 -16.69 -15.32
CA THR A 134 -4.97 -17.84 -14.63
C THR A 134 -3.86 -17.37 -13.69
N GLY A 135 -2.96 -16.49 -14.15
CA GLY A 135 -1.88 -15.96 -13.33
C GLY A 135 -2.38 -15.16 -12.12
N LEU A 136 -3.44 -14.35 -12.27
CA LEU A 136 -4.06 -13.62 -11.16
C LEU A 136 -4.75 -14.56 -10.16
N ILE A 137 -5.40 -15.62 -10.63
CA ILE A 137 -6.01 -16.64 -9.76
C ILE A 137 -4.92 -17.37 -8.96
N LEU A 138 -3.83 -17.76 -9.62
CA LEU A 138 -2.69 -18.41 -8.94
C LEU A 138 -2.01 -17.46 -7.94
N ALA A 139 -1.87 -16.17 -8.28
CA ALA A 139 -1.35 -15.17 -7.36
C ALA A 139 -2.28 -15.00 -6.14
N ALA A 140 -3.60 -14.95 -6.35
CA ALA A 140 -4.58 -14.90 -5.27
C ALA A 140 -4.45 -16.12 -4.35
N ALA A 141 -4.39 -17.31 -4.93
CA ALA A 141 -4.19 -18.55 -4.17
C ALA A 141 -2.88 -18.54 -3.39
N LEU A 142 -1.77 -18.11 -4.01
CA LEU A 142 -0.46 -17.98 -3.36
C LEU A 142 -0.51 -17.01 -2.19
N TYR A 143 -1.16 -15.85 -2.34
CA TYR A 143 -1.22 -14.83 -1.29
C TYR A 143 -2.11 -15.27 -0.12
N LEU A 144 -3.21 -15.96 -0.40
CA LEU A 144 -4.15 -16.45 0.61
C LEU A 144 -3.73 -17.75 1.31
N ALA A 145 -2.81 -18.55 0.69
CA ALA A 145 -2.35 -19.80 1.28
C ALA A 145 -1.48 -19.61 2.53
N PHE A 146 -0.76 -18.49 2.62
CA PHE A 146 0.22 -18.22 3.67
C PHE A 146 0.07 -16.80 4.23
N PRO A 147 -1.09 -16.40 4.78
CA PRO A 147 -1.27 -15.08 5.36
C PRO A 147 -0.38 -14.92 6.58
N GLY A 148 0.22 -13.74 6.74
CA GLY A 148 0.93 -13.36 7.96
C GLY A 148 -0.06 -12.97 9.05
N GLU A 149 -0.05 -13.67 10.20
CA GLU A 149 -0.93 -13.35 11.33
C GLU A 149 -0.32 -12.29 12.25
N SER A 150 0.23 -11.23 11.66
CA SER A 150 0.99 -10.20 12.36
C SER A 150 0.08 -9.27 13.14
N ILE A 151 -0.13 -9.59 14.41
CA ILE A 151 -0.76 -8.73 15.41
C ILE A 151 0.26 -8.24 16.46
N TYR A 152 1.53 -8.55 16.29
CA TYR A 152 2.62 -8.15 17.16
C TYR A 152 2.80 -6.63 17.21
N GLY A 153 2.66 -6.04 18.38
CA GLY A 153 2.66 -4.58 18.55
C GLY A 153 3.97 -3.85 18.25
N GLY A 154 5.06 -4.57 18.04
CA GLY A 154 6.36 -3.97 17.75
C GLY A 154 6.58 -3.51 16.32
N ARG A 155 5.60 -3.68 15.42
CA ARG A 155 5.65 -3.27 14.01
C ARG A 155 4.33 -2.69 13.54
N ASP A 156 4.35 -1.94 12.44
CA ASP A 156 3.18 -1.23 11.89
C ASP A 156 2.00 -2.17 11.60
N GLU A 157 2.27 -3.38 11.07
CA GLU A 157 1.22 -4.37 10.80
C GLU A 157 0.43 -4.76 12.05
N GLY A 158 1.12 -4.86 13.19
CA GLY A 158 0.48 -5.16 14.46
C GLY A 158 -0.37 -4.01 15.00
N VAL A 159 0.05 -2.76 14.74
CA VAL A 159 -0.75 -1.57 15.07
C VAL A 159 -2.04 -1.56 14.25
N TYR A 160 -1.94 -1.77 12.94
CA TYR A 160 -3.11 -1.83 12.06
C TYR A 160 -4.06 -2.97 12.44
N SER A 161 -3.54 -4.18 12.69
CA SER A 161 -4.34 -5.35 13.04
C SER A 161 -5.03 -5.20 14.40
N SER A 162 -4.29 -4.76 15.42
CA SER A 162 -4.84 -4.56 16.78
C SER A 162 -5.92 -3.48 16.78
N LEU A 163 -5.67 -2.36 16.07
CA LEU A 163 -6.66 -1.29 15.93
C LEU A 163 -7.91 -1.75 15.18
N ALA A 164 -7.74 -2.56 14.13
CA ALA A 164 -8.87 -3.10 13.37
C ALA A 164 -9.77 -4.01 14.21
N VAL A 165 -9.18 -4.91 15.00
CA VAL A 165 -9.94 -5.77 15.93
C VAL A 165 -10.69 -4.92 16.96
N ARG A 166 -10.01 -3.94 17.56
CA ARG A 166 -10.63 -3.00 18.50
C ARG A 166 -11.78 -2.23 17.88
N LEU A 167 -11.57 -1.64 16.71
CA LEU A 167 -12.58 -0.86 16.00
C LEU A 167 -13.82 -1.72 15.70
N ALA A 168 -13.63 -2.98 15.28
CA ALA A 168 -14.73 -3.90 15.05
C ALA A 168 -15.52 -4.27 16.31
N ARG A 169 -14.89 -4.20 17.50
CA ARG A 169 -15.51 -4.53 18.80
C ARG A 169 -16.15 -3.31 19.46
N HIS A 170 -15.47 -2.18 19.44
CA HIS A 170 -15.83 -1.00 20.24
C HIS A 170 -16.33 0.19 19.42
N GLY A 171 -16.12 0.18 18.10
CA GLY A 171 -16.56 1.25 17.21
C GLY A 171 -15.75 2.55 17.27
N GLN A 172 -14.63 2.57 18.00
CA GLN A 172 -13.82 3.75 18.29
C GLN A 172 -12.37 3.57 17.89
N LEU A 173 -11.77 4.59 17.27
CA LEU A 173 -10.35 4.62 16.94
C LEU A 173 -9.47 4.83 18.18
N GLN A 174 -9.92 5.70 19.08
CA GLN A 174 -9.20 6.01 20.29
C GLN A 174 -9.27 4.87 21.30
N VAL A 175 -8.19 4.69 22.03
CA VAL A 175 -8.05 3.64 23.04
C VAL A 175 -8.04 4.29 24.42
N PRO A 176 -8.82 3.83 25.39
CA PRO A 176 -8.75 4.33 26.76
C PRO A 176 -7.32 4.25 27.30
N TYR A 177 -6.97 5.17 28.15
CA TYR A 177 -5.70 5.08 28.88
C TYR A 177 -5.80 3.93 29.91
N PRO A 178 -4.76 3.10 30.07
CA PRO A 178 -4.89 1.83 30.84
C PRO A 178 -5.06 1.99 32.34
N PHE A 179 -4.81 3.17 32.86
CA PHE A 179 -4.95 3.43 34.29
C PHE A 179 -6.22 4.22 34.60
N SER A 180 -6.94 3.81 35.62
CA SER A 180 -7.91 4.67 36.29
C SER A 180 -7.21 5.93 36.85
N PRO A 181 -7.94 7.03 37.09
CA PRO A 181 -7.37 8.23 37.66
C PRO A 181 -6.55 7.99 38.94
N ASP A 182 -6.92 6.99 39.75
CA ASP A 182 -6.25 6.63 41.00
C ASP A 182 -4.93 5.87 40.77
N LEU A 183 -4.82 5.08 39.69
CA LEU A 183 -3.65 4.29 39.36
C LEU A 183 -2.64 5.06 38.52
N ALA A 184 -3.09 6.03 37.75
CA ALA A 184 -2.21 6.83 36.89
C ALA A 184 -1.05 7.49 37.66
N PRO A 185 -1.24 8.11 38.85
CA PRO A 185 -0.15 8.68 39.62
C PRO A 185 0.84 7.64 40.16
N ILE A 186 0.37 6.42 40.44
CA ILE A 186 1.22 5.36 41.01
C ILE A 186 2.22 4.86 39.97
N PHE A 187 1.79 4.70 38.71
CA PHE A 187 2.58 4.09 37.64
C PHE A 187 3.09 5.08 36.58
N ALA A 188 2.82 6.37 36.69
CA ALA A 188 3.17 7.37 35.69
C ALA A 188 4.61 7.28 35.18
N ASP A 189 5.57 7.17 36.13
CA ASP A 189 7.01 7.13 35.84
C ASP A 189 7.51 5.74 35.38
N ALA A 190 6.73 4.70 35.60
CA ALA A 190 7.12 3.31 35.32
C ALA A 190 6.36 2.69 34.14
N PHE A 191 5.31 3.35 33.66
CA PHE A 191 4.55 2.90 32.50
C PHE A 191 5.36 3.01 31.20
N ILE A 192 5.63 1.88 30.56
CA ILE A 192 6.42 1.82 29.32
C ILE A 192 5.60 2.33 28.12
N GLY A 193 4.29 2.06 28.09
CA GLY A 193 3.39 2.36 26.97
C GLY A 193 3.23 1.19 26.00
N PHE A 194 2.44 1.42 24.96
CA PHE A 194 2.20 0.46 23.89
C PHE A 194 2.80 0.99 22.60
N PRO A 195 3.68 0.26 21.92
CA PRO A 195 4.24 0.69 20.64
C PRO A 195 3.14 1.00 19.63
N GLY A 196 3.30 2.10 18.89
CA GLY A 196 2.30 2.55 17.93
C GLY A 196 1.06 3.24 18.52
N TYR A 197 1.05 3.49 19.85
CA TYR A 197 -0.02 4.21 20.55
C TYR A 197 0.57 5.32 21.41
N TYR A 198 0.21 6.56 21.12
CA TYR A 198 0.70 7.73 21.84
C TYR A 198 0.03 7.86 23.21
N LYS A 199 0.83 8.13 24.23
CA LYS A 199 0.39 8.25 25.62
C LYS A 199 -0.30 9.59 25.88
N THR A 200 -1.46 9.81 25.30
CA THR A 200 -2.27 11.00 25.56
C THR A 200 -3.37 10.65 26.55
N GLN A 201 -3.51 11.42 27.64
CA GLN A 201 -4.59 11.20 28.61
C GLN A 201 -5.81 12.05 28.25
N PRO A 202 -7.03 11.58 28.45
CA PRO A 202 -7.44 10.25 29.01
C PRO A 202 -7.49 9.14 27.96
N LEU A 203 -7.12 9.40 26.72
CA LEU A 203 -7.19 8.46 25.60
C LEU A 203 -5.81 8.33 24.96
N MET A 204 -5.49 7.15 24.44
CA MET A 204 -4.32 6.92 23.60
C MET A 204 -4.72 7.02 22.13
N ASN A 205 -3.91 7.71 21.35
CA ASN A 205 -4.11 7.87 19.92
C ASN A 205 -3.26 6.85 19.14
N PRO A 206 -3.88 6.06 18.23
CA PRO A 206 -3.12 5.17 17.38
C PRO A 206 -2.31 5.94 16.34
N GLN A 207 -1.18 5.37 15.96
CA GLN A 207 -0.29 5.88 14.91
C GLN A 207 -0.91 5.68 13.52
N PHE A 208 -0.46 6.43 12.53
CA PHE A 208 -0.74 6.30 11.10
C PHE A 208 -2.11 6.82 10.62
N GLY A 209 -2.37 6.58 9.32
CA GLY A 209 -3.68 6.80 8.70
C GLY A 209 -4.62 5.63 8.97
N HIS A 210 -5.90 5.92 9.18
CA HIS A 210 -6.83 4.90 9.65
C HIS A 210 -7.70 4.26 8.55
N LEU A 211 -7.48 4.60 7.27
CA LEU A 211 -8.31 4.04 6.20
C LEU A 211 -8.08 2.53 6.02
N LEU A 212 -6.83 2.04 6.13
CA LEU A 212 -6.58 0.60 6.12
C LEU A 212 -7.19 -0.11 7.34
N PRO A 213 -6.95 0.31 8.61
CA PRO A 213 -7.60 -0.30 9.78
C PRO A 213 -9.12 -0.40 9.66
N VAL A 214 -9.78 0.59 9.08
CA VAL A 214 -11.24 0.58 8.88
C VAL A 214 -11.67 -0.54 7.94
N TRP A 215 -10.96 -0.75 6.84
CA TRP A 215 -11.23 -1.86 5.92
C TRP A 215 -10.88 -3.22 6.54
N LEU A 216 -9.78 -3.30 7.30
CA LEU A 216 -9.42 -4.50 8.06
C LEU A 216 -10.49 -4.81 9.13
N ALA A 217 -11.05 -3.80 9.80
CA ALA A 217 -12.13 -3.97 10.76
C ALA A 217 -13.40 -4.53 10.09
N GLN A 218 -13.74 -4.05 8.90
CA GLN A 218 -14.87 -4.58 8.13
C GLN A 218 -14.63 -6.03 7.69
N ALA A 219 -13.41 -6.35 7.28
CA ALA A 219 -13.03 -7.71 6.92
C ALA A 219 -13.05 -8.66 8.14
N PHE A 220 -12.55 -8.18 9.29
CA PHE A 220 -12.63 -8.91 10.55
C PHE A 220 -14.08 -9.11 11.01
N ALA A 221 -14.93 -8.12 10.89
CA ALA A 221 -16.36 -8.20 11.19
C ALA A 221 -17.09 -9.23 10.30
N THR A 222 -16.58 -9.47 9.10
CA THR A 222 -17.20 -10.41 8.14
C THR A 222 -16.67 -11.83 8.26
N LEU A 223 -15.37 -12.03 8.35
CA LEU A 223 -14.69 -13.34 8.27
C LEU A 223 -13.72 -13.61 9.43
N GLY A 224 -13.81 -12.82 10.52
CA GLY A 224 -12.90 -12.96 11.65
C GLY A 224 -11.42 -12.79 11.25
N GLN A 225 -10.55 -13.58 11.84
CA GLN A 225 -9.11 -13.53 11.56
C GLN A 225 -8.77 -13.79 10.09
N HIS A 226 -9.54 -14.61 9.39
CA HIS A 226 -9.31 -14.86 7.95
C HIS A 226 -9.55 -13.62 7.10
N GLY A 227 -10.57 -12.82 7.44
CA GLY A 227 -10.80 -11.52 6.80
C GLY A 227 -9.70 -10.52 7.13
N LEU A 228 -9.32 -10.43 8.41
CA LEU A 228 -8.27 -9.54 8.89
C LEU A 228 -6.95 -9.74 8.12
N PHE A 229 -6.48 -10.97 8.04
CA PHE A 229 -5.17 -11.29 7.45
C PHE A 229 -5.22 -11.59 5.95
N GLY A 230 -6.42 -11.82 5.37
CA GLY A 230 -6.57 -12.09 3.94
C GLY A 230 -6.88 -10.87 3.08
N LEU A 231 -7.28 -9.74 3.66
CA LEU A 231 -7.77 -8.59 2.89
C LEU A 231 -6.72 -8.01 1.94
N ASN A 232 -5.48 -7.88 2.39
CA ASN A 232 -4.42 -7.31 1.56
C ASN A 232 -4.10 -8.15 0.33
N ALA A 233 -4.33 -9.47 0.37
CA ALA A 233 -4.24 -10.33 -0.81
C ALA A 233 -5.25 -9.91 -1.90
N VAL A 234 -6.47 -9.56 -1.50
CA VAL A 234 -7.51 -9.07 -2.43
C VAL A 234 -7.10 -7.72 -3.04
N PHE A 235 -6.64 -6.79 -2.22
CA PHE A 235 -6.16 -5.49 -2.71
C PHE A 235 -4.96 -5.63 -3.65
N ALA A 236 -4.04 -6.55 -3.38
CA ALA A 236 -2.89 -6.83 -4.24
C ALA A 236 -3.33 -7.36 -5.62
N VAL A 237 -4.25 -8.30 -5.67
CA VAL A 237 -4.77 -8.84 -6.95
C VAL A 237 -5.50 -7.77 -7.76
N LEU A 238 -6.31 -6.94 -7.10
CA LEU A 238 -6.95 -5.79 -7.77
C LEU A 238 -5.90 -4.81 -8.31
N SER A 239 -4.84 -4.53 -7.54
CA SER A 239 -3.74 -3.67 -7.96
C SER A 239 -3.00 -4.23 -9.19
N LEU A 240 -2.73 -5.54 -9.23
CA LEU A 240 -2.15 -6.22 -10.40
C LEU A 240 -3.04 -6.11 -11.64
N ALA A 241 -4.36 -6.26 -11.49
CA ALA A 241 -5.31 -6.10 -12.60
C ALA A 241 -5.35 -4.66 -13.14
N VAL A 242 -5.23 -3.67 -12.26
CA VAL A 242 -5.10 -2.25 -12.63
C VAL A 242 -3.76 -1.97 -13.30
N PHE A 243 -2.67 -2.48 -12.74
CA PHE A 243 -1.32 -2.36 -13.30
C PHE A 243 -1.24 -2.95 -14.71
N TYR A 244 -1.85 -4.14 -14.94
CA TYR A 244 -1.99 -4.69 -16.28
C TYR A 244 -2.67 -3.70 -17.23
N GLY A 245 -3.78 -3.08 -16.82
CA GLY A 245 -4.48 -2.09 -17.63
C GLY A 245 -3.61 -0.90 -18.00
N LEU A 246 -2.80 -0.42 -17.07
CA LEU A 246 -1.85 0.66 -17.33
C LEU A 246 -0.76 0.22 -18.31
N CYS A 247 -0.18 -0.96 -18.16
CA CYS A 247 0.77 -1.51 -19.12
C CYS A 247 0.14 -1.62 -20.52
N ARG A 248 -1.13 -2.04 -20.62
CA ARG A 248 -1.86 -2.15 -21.89
C ARG A 248 -2.09 -0.82 -22.62
N MET A 249 -1.99 0.29 -21.92
CA MET A 249 -2.02 1.61 -22.57
C MET A 249 -0.73 1.91 -23.35
N ALA A 250 0.37 1.26 -22.98
CA ALA A 250 1.70 1.58 -23.52
C ALA A 250 2.32 0.45 -24.34
N VAL A 251 1.98 -0.83 -24.05
CA VAL A 251 2.61 -1.99 -24.68
C VAL A 251 1.59 -3.05 -25.13
N ALA A 252 2.02 -3.93 -26.03
CA ALA A 252 1.22 -5.07 -26.52
C ALA A 252 0.91 -6.10 -25.39
N PRO A 253 -0.16 -6.93 -25.53
CA PRO A 253 -0.59 -7.87 -24.50
C PRO A 253 0.50 -8.75 -23.93
N PRO A 254 1.41 -9.37 -24.71
CA PRO A 254 2.46 -10.23 -24.17
C PRO A 254 3.34 -9.53 -23.13
N TYR A 255 3.81 -8.33 -23.45
CA TYR A 255 4.68 -7.56 -22.54
C TYR A 255 3.96 -7.12 -21.28
N ALA A 256 2.70 -6.71 -21.41
CA ALA A 256 1.87 -6.33 -20.26
C ALA A 256 1.61 -7.53 -19.33
N VAL A 257 1.35 -8.71 -19.87
CA VAL A 257 1.16 -9.96 -19.08
C VAL A 257 2.46 -10.32 -18.38
N VAL A 258 3.61 -10.32 -19.10
CA VAL A 258 4.93 -10.62 -18.51
C VAL A 258 5.24 -9.67 -17.36
N ALA A 259 5.06 -8.36 -17.56
CA ALA A 259 5.28 -7.36 -16.52
C ALA A 259 4.39 -7.59 -15.28
N THR A 260 3.11 -7.91 -15.51
CA THR A 260 2.15 -8.13 -14.42
C THR A 260 2.46 -9.41 -13.65
N LEU A 261 2.77 -10.50 -14.33
CA LEU A 261 3.11 -11.77 -13.68
C LEU A 261 4.47 -11.70 -12.97
N PHE A 262 5.44 -10.99 -13.53
CA PHE A 262 6.70 -10.71 -12.84
C PHE A 262 6.48 -9.92 -11.54
N LEU A 263 5.61 -8.88 -11.57
CA LEU A 263 5.24 -8.15 -10.36
C LEU A 263 4.49 -9.05 -9.38
N ALA A 264 3.57 -9.89 -9.84
CA ALA A 264 2.80 -10.82 -9.00
C ALA A 264 3.68 -11.83 -8.26
N LEU A 265 4.75 -12.30 -8.89
CA LEU A 265 5.71 -13.25 -8.32
C LEU A 265 6.87 -12.56 -7.60
N ASN A 266 6.94 -11.23 -7.62
CA ASN A 266 8.02 -10.52 -6.94
C ASN A 266 7.98 -10.77 -5.43
N PRO A 267 9.09 -11.15 -4.76
CA PRO A 267 9.09 -11.45 -3.33
C PRO A 267 8.54 -10.33 -2.45
N SER A 268 8.80 -9.08 -2.83
CA SER A 268 8.26 -7.93 -2.10
C SER A 268 6.73 -7.83 -2.22
N GLN A 269 6.19 -8.07 -3.41
CA GLN A 269 4.75 -8.06 -3.65
C GLN A 269 4.06 -9.23 -2.95
N VAL A 270 4.67 -10.43 -2.98
CA VAL A 270 4.15 -11.62 -2.28
C VAL A 270 4.12 -11.39 -0.78
N TRP A 271 5.20 -10.85 -0.21
CA TRP A 271 5.28 -10.59 1.22
C TRP A 271 4.27 -9.53 1.67
N ILE A 272 4.24 -8.37 0.99
CA ILE A 272 3.37 -7.26 1.40
C ILE A 272 1.88 -7.60 1.21
N ALA A 273 1.54 -8.43 0.21
CA ALA A 273 0.18 -8.89 -0.01
C ALA A 273 -0.37 -9.78 1.12
N ARG A 274 0.52 -10.36 1.92
CA ARG A 274 0.19 -11.24 3.07
C ARG A 274 0.22 -10.53 4.41
N MET A 275 0.78 -9.32 4.46
CA MET A 275 0.92 -8.54 5.68
C MET A 275 -0.18 -7.47 5.76
N THR A 276 -0.61 -7.12 6.95
CA THR A 276 -1.62 -6.06 7.18
C THR A 276 -0.99 -4.67 7.11
N LEU A 277 -0.36 -4.34 5.98
CA LEU A 277 0.39 -3.11 5.75
C LEU A 277 -0.31 -2.18 4.73
N ALA A 278 -0.12 -0.89 4.88
CA ALA A 278 -0.80 0.15 4.12
C ALA A 278 -0.35 0.26 2.66
N GLU A 279 0.80 -0.27 2.32
CA GLU A 279 1.47 -0.13 1.02
C GLU A 279 0.63 -0.67 -0.13
N VAL A 280 -0.06 -1.81 0.08
CA VAL A 280 -0.89 -2.46 -0.97
C VAL A 280 -2.11 -1.62 -1.32
N LEU A 281 -2.79 -1.06 -0.33
CA LEU A 281 -3.95 -0.19 -0.57
C LEU A 281 -3.51 1.15 -1.20
N THR A 282 -2.36 1.68 -0.81
CA THR A 282 -1.74 2.85 -1.44
C THR A 282 -1.40 2.55 -2.91
N GLN A 283 -0.80 1.39 -3.19
CA GLN A 283 -0.50 0.92 -4.54
C GLN A 283 -1.79 0.87 -5.38
N LEU A 284 -2.84 0.25 -4.87
CA LEU A 284 -4.12 0.10 -5.55
C LEU A 284 -4.71 1.46 -5.95
N PHE A 285 -4.80 2.41 -5.02
CA PHE A 285 -5.35 3.74 -5.31
C PHE A 285 -4.43 4.55 -6.25
N THR A 286 -3.13 4.53 -6.04
CA THR A 286 -2.18 5.28 -6.88
C THR A 286 -2.23 4.80 -8.33
N TRP A 287 -2.15 3.49 -8.58
CA TRP A 287 -2.17 2.96 -9.94
C TRP A 287 -3.55 3.07 -10.60
N SER A 288 -4.65 2.97 -9.84
CA SER A 288 -5.99 3.26 -10.35
C SER A 288 -6.13 4.73 -10.77
N GLY A 289 -5.61 5.64 -9.96
CA GLY A 289 -5.59 7.08 -10.28
C GLY A 289 -4.75 7.38 -11.52
N LEU A 290 -3.54 6.84 -11.60
CA LEU A 290 -2.67 7.00 -12.77
C LEU A 290 -3.32 6.44 -14.03
N LEU A 291 -3.82 5.21 -14.00
CA LEU A 291 -4.48 4.60 -15.17
C LEU A 291 -5.61 5.48 -15.70
N LEU A 292 -6.51 5.95 -14.83
CA LEU A 292 -7.63 6.78 -15.23
C LEU A 292 -7.21 8.16 -15.73
N LEU A 293 -6.16 8.74 -15.15
CA LEU A 293 -5.61 10.00 -15.63
C LEU A 293 -5.00 9.86 -17.03
N LEU A 294 -4.20 8.80 -17.24
CA LEU A 294 -3.61 8.52 -18.56
C LEU A 294 -4.71 8.31 -19.60
N GLN A 295 -5.76 7.53 -19.26
CA GLN A 295 -6.91 7.32 -20.13
C GLN A 295 -7.63 8.65 -20.43
N ALA A 296 -7.88 9.46 -19.39
CA ALA A 296 -8.53 10.76 -19.54
C ALA A 296 -7.75 11.70 -20.46
N LEU A 297 -6.42 11.75 -20.32
CA LEU A 297 -5.53 12.59 -21.14
C LEU A 297 -5.48 12.09 -22.58
N ARG A 298 -5.46 10.77 -22.81
CA ARG A 298 -5.47 10.18 -24.14
C ARG A 298 -6.80 10.46 -24.88
N ASP A 299 -7.91 10.28 -24.16
CA ASP A 299 -9.26 10.31 -24.77
C ASP A 299 -9.94 11.69 -24.66
N GLY A 300 -9.31 12.68 -23.99
CA GLY A 300 -9.84 14.01 -23.77
C GLY A 300 -11.08 14.07 -22.84
N THR A 301 -11.29 13.07 -21.98
CA THR A 301 -12.51 12.88 -21.19
C THR A 301 -12.36 13.32 -19.74
N ARG A 302 -13.38 13.98 -19.16
CA ARG A 302 -13.33 14.54 -17.80
C ARG A 302 -13.69 13.54 -16.70
N ALA A 303 -14.59 12.61 -16.99
CA ALA A 303 -15.13 11.73 -15.95
C ALA A 303 -14.05 10.77 -15.38
N PRO A 304 -13.21 10.10 -16.20
CA PRO A 304 -12.07 9.35 -15.66
C PRO A 304 -11.08 10.21 -14.87
N ALA A 305 -10.85 11.48 -15.31
CA ALA A 305 -9.96 12.39 -14.58
C ALA A 305 -10.44 12.72 -13.17
N ARG A 306 -11.76 12.91 -12.98
CA ARG A 306 -12.34 13.10 -11.64
C ARG A 306 -12.14 11.89 -10.74
N TRP A 307 -12.36 10.69 -11.27
CA TRP A 307 -12.09 9.45 -10.51
C TRP A 307 -10.60 9.27 -10.22
N ALA A 308 -9.74 9.64 -11.16
CA ALA A 308 -8.29 9.68 -10.91
C ALA A 308 -7.95 10.55 -9.70
N GLY A 309 -8.55 11.76 -9.64
CA GLY A 309 -8.35 12.66 -8.50
C GLY A 309 -8.87 12.10 -7.18
N VAL A 310 -10.02 11.43 -7.17
CA VAL A 310 -10.54 10.75 -5.97
C VAL A 310 -9.56 9.69 -5.48
N PHE A 311 -9.07 8.80 -6.36
CA PHE A 311 -8.15 7.73 -5.95
C PHE A 311 -6.80 8.26 -5.47
N ILE A 312 -6.23 9.25 -6.16
CA ILE A 312 -5.00 9.92 -5.74
C ILE A 312 -5.17 10.58 -4.37
N GLY A 313 -6.28 11.28 -4.14
CA GLY A 313 -6.58 11.88 -2.85
C GLY A 313 -6.78 10.84 -1.74
N LEU A 314 -7.44 9.71 -2.03
CA LEU A 314 -7.65 8.64 -1.04
C LEU A 314 -6.37 7.93 -0.64
N SER A 315 -5.35 7.85 -1.52
CA SER A 315 -4.04 7.31 -1.15
C SER A 315 -3.41 8.06 0.03
N SER A 316 -3.73 9.36 0.18
CA SER A 316 -3.27 10.20 1.28
C SER A 316 -3.92 9.87 2.63
N PHE A 317 -5.15 9.32 2.66
CA PHE A 317 -5.78 8.80 3.87
C PHE A 317 -5.22 7.44 4.30
N VAL A 318 -4.63 6.69 3.37
CA VAL A 318 -3.96 5.44 3.66
C VAL A 318 -2.57 5.70 4.24
N ARG A 319 -1.81 6.58 3.57
CA ARG A 319 -0.45 6.97 3.97
C ARG A 319 -0.24 8.45 3.70
N PHE A 320 0.37 9.12 4.66
CA PHE A 320 0.63 10.58 4.55
C PHE A 320 1.51 10.95 3.35
N ASP A 321 2.44 10.06 2.93
CA ASP A 321 3.29 10.28 1.76
C ASP A 321 2.52 10.25 0.42
N GLY A 322 1.27 9.78 0.41
CA GLY A 322 0.34 9.95 -0.70
C GLY A 322 0.08 11.42 -1.08
N LEU A 323 0.24 12.35 -0.14
CA LEU A 323 0.16 13.80 -0.40
C LEU A 323 1.21 14.28 -1.41
N LEU A 324 2.36 13.60 -1.51
CA LEU A 324 3.41 13.93 -2.49
C LEU A 324 3.00 13.70 -3.94
N LEU A 325 1.94 12.94 -4.20
CA LEU A 325 1.43 12.75 -5.56
C LEU A 325 0.93 14.06 -6.17
N VAL A 326 0.37 14.97 -5.36
CA VAL A 326 -0.15 16.26 -5.84
C VAL A 326 0.94 17.15 -6.44
N PRO A 327 2.05 17.46 -5.74
CA PRO A 327 3.14 18.22 -6.33
C PRO A 327 3.78 17.54 -7.55
N MET A 328 3.87 16.19 -7.56
CA MET A 328 4.35 15.47 -8.75
C MET A 328 3.40 15.66 -9.94
N LEU A 329 2.09 15.70 -9.72
CA LEU A 329 1.11 16.00 -10.79
C LEU A 329 1.17 17.45 -11.26
N PHE A 330 1.49 18.42 -10.41
CA PHE A 330 1.74 19.79 -10.85
C PHE A 330 2.96 19.85 -11.80
N VAL A 331 4.03 19.14 -11.47
CA VAL A 331 5.21 19.03 -12.35
C VAL A 331 4.85 18.34 -13.68
N ALA A 332 4.07 17.25 -13.62
CA ALA A 332 3.62 16.55 -14.84
C ALA A 332 2.76 17.44 -15.75
N HIS A 333 1.87 18.24 -15.16
CA HIS A 333 1.05 19.19 -15.89
C HIS A 333 1.91 20.31 -16.50
N ALA A 334 2.87 20.86 -15.75
CA ALA A 334 3.80 21.86 -16.25
C ALA A 334 4.62 21.32 -17.45
N ALA A 335 5.14 20.10 -17.31
CA ALA A 335 5.85 19.43 -18.41
C ALA A 335 4.93 19.25 -19.64
N ALA A 336 3.67 18.87 -19.45
CA ALA A 336 2.71 18.76 -20.52
C ALA A 336 2.45 20.12 -21.25
N ASN A 337 2.41 21.23 -20.50
CA ASN A 337 2.26 22.57 -21.08
C ASN A 337 3.49 23.00 -21.89
N ILE A 338 4.71 22.76 -21.37
CA ILE A 338 5.97 23.16 -22.02
C ILE A 338 6.23 22.31 -23.28
N LEU A 339 5.99 21.00 -23.20
CA LEU A 339 6.30 20.06 -24.30
C LEU A 339 5.23 20.02 -25.40
N ARG A 340 4.16 20.75 -25.24
CA ARG A 340 3.05 20.78 -26.20
C ARG A 340 3.44 21.43 -27.50
N ALA A 341 2.88 20.94 -28.62
CA ALA A 341 3.01 21.60 -29.93
C ALA A 341 2.14 22.86 -29.98
N ASP A 342 2.62 23.90 -30.67
CA ASP A 342 1.96 25.22 -30.73
C ASP A 342 0.55 25.19 -31.32
N ASP A 343 0.29 24.26 -32.26
CA ASP A 343 -0.99 24.12 -32.96
C ASP A 343 -2.03 23.24 -32.25
N ALA A 344 -1.69 22.64 -31.11
CA ALA A 344 -2.60 21.73 -30.45
C ALA A 344 -3.69 22.46 -29.63
N PRO A 345 -4.98 22.14 -29.78
CA PRO A 345 -6.08 22.83 -29.09
C PRO A 345 -5.93 22.77 -27.56
N HIS A 346 -5.83 23.95 -26.91
CA HIS A 346 -5.69 24.10 -25.46
C HIS A 346 -6.81 23.48 -24.64
N THR A 347 -8.00 23.36 -25.21
CA THR A 347 -9.22 23.17 -24.46
C THR A 347 -9.43 21.78 -23.89
N ALA A 348 -9.06 20.71 -24.58
CA ALA A 348 -9.36 19.35 -24.13
C ALA A 348 -8.45 18.90 -22.97
N ALA A 349 -7.14 19.00 -23.11
CA ALA A 349 -6.19 18.59 -22.06
C ALA A 349 -6.35 19.47 -20.80
N SER A 350 -6.51 20.79 -20.94
CA SER A 350 -6.74 21.69 -19.80
C SER A 350 -8.01 21.33 -19.03
N LYS A 351 -9.08 20.92 -19.74
CA LYS A 351 -10.31 20.46 -19.11
C LYS A 351 -10.14 19.14 -18.32
N VAL A 352 -9.25 18.26 -18.78
CA VAL A 352 -8.89 17.02 -18.09
C VAL A 352 -8.15 17.33 -16.80
N TRP A 353 -7.10 18.17 -16.86
CA TRP A 353 -6.34 18.58 -15.67
C TRP A 353 -7.23 19.32 -14.65
N LEU A 354 -8.10 20.21 -15.11
CA LEU A 354 -9.06 20.85 -14.23
C LEU A 354 -9.99 19.84 -13.55
N ALA A 355 -10.52 18.87 -14.31
CA ALA A 355 -11.38 17.83 -13.75
C ALA A 355 -10.67 16.95 -12.71
N LEU A 356 -9.36 16.65 -12.91
CA LEU A 356 -8.51 16.00 -11.94
C LEU A 356 -8.42 16.81 -10.64
N TYR A 357 -8.04 18.09 -10.74
CA TYR A 357 -7.82 18.94 -9.58
C TYR A 357 -9.11 19.27 -8.82
N GLN A 358 -10.26 19.30 -9.49
CA GLN A 358 -11.58 19.46 -8.84
C GLN A 358 -11.87 18.38 -7.79
N THR A 359 -11.23 17.22 -7.88
CA THR A 359 -11.42 16.13 -6.91
C THR A 359 -10.13 15.80 -6.15
N ALA A 360 -8.97 15.81 -6.79
CA ALA A 360 -7.70 15.51 -6.14
C ALA A 360 -7.37 16.51 -5.02
N LEU A 361 -7.52 17.81 -5.28
CA LEU A 361 -7.17 18.82 -4.27
C LEU A 361 -8.09 18.79 -3.05
N PRO A 362 -9.44 18.81 -3.18
CA PRO A 362 -10.30 18.71 -2.02
C PRO A 362 -10.08 17.44 -1.19
N VAL A 363 -9.96 16.27 -1.84
CA VAL A 363 -9.76 15.00 -1.13
C VAL A 363 -8.39 14.96 -0.44
N SER A 364 -7.32 15.44 -1.10
CA SER A 364 -6.00 15.53 -0.48
C SER A 364 -5.95 16.57 0.64
N LEU A 365 -6.66 17.70 0.50
CA LEU A 365 -6.78 18.69 1.56
C LEU A 365 -7.51 18.12 2.79
N LEU A 366 -8.61 17.39 2.57
CA LEU A 366 -9.30 16.68 3.65
C LEU A 366 -8.36 15.67 4.33
N ALA A 367 -7.55 14.94 3.58
CA ALA A 367 -6.54 14.05 4.13
C ALA A 367 -5.47 14.82 4.91
N PHE A 368 -4.99 15.95 4.40
CA PHE A 368 -4.04 16.81 5.10
C PHE A 368 -4.61 17.31 6.44
N MET A 369 -5.87 17.76 6.45
CA MET A 369 -6.56 18.23 7.68
C MET A 369 -6.90 17.08 8.65
N TYR A 370 -7.08 15.87 8.13
CA TYR A 370 -7.39 14.68 8.92
C TYR A 370 -6.29 14.38 9.97
N TYR A 371 -5.01 14.46 9.58
CA TYR A 371 -3.91 14.11 10.49
C TYR A 371 -3.83 15.03 11.72
N PRO A 372 -3.82 16.35 11.63
CA PRO A 372 -3.82 17.19 12.83
C PRO A 372 -5.09 17.08 13.69
N LEU A 373 -6.25 16.76 13.07
CA LEU A 373 -7.54 16.68 13.77
C LEU A 373 -7.79 15.31 14.42
N VAL A 374 -7.39 14.21 13.77
CA VAL A 374 -7.73 12.84 14.20
C VAL A 374 -6.51 12.08 14.70
N SER A 375 -5.34 12.28 14.10
CA SER A 375 -4.07 11.65 14.45
C SER A 375 -3.06 12.68 14.93
N SER A 376 -3.46 13.59 15.81
CA SER A 376 -2.69 14.77 16.20
C SER A 376 -1.27 14.45 16.71
N ALA A 377 -1.12 13.44 17.54
CA ALA A 377 0.19 13.03 18.05
C ALA A 377 1.11 12.49 16.94
N TYR A 378 0.57 11.75 15.99
CA TYR A 378 1.32 11.29 14.81
C TYR A 378 1.67 12.45 13.86
N PHE A 379 0.77 13.43 13.75
CA PHE A 379 1.04 14.65 12.98
C PHE A 379 2.20 15.45 13.60
N GLU A 380 2.27 15.59 14.92
CA GLU A 380 3.37 16.29 15.58
C GLU A 380 4.73 15.61 15.32
N ASP A 381 4.80 14.28 15.34
CA ASP A 381 6.02 13.55 14.98
C ASP A 381 6.47 13.82 13.54
N LEU A 382 5.52 14.06 12.64
CA LEU A 382 5.78 14.30 11.23
C LEU A 382 5.71 15.79 10.85
N ARG A 383 5.51 16.69 11.80
CA ARG A 383 5.25 18.12 11.57
C ARG A 383 6.28 18.78 10.66
N LYS A 384 7.57 18.50 10.90
CA LYS A 384 8.64 19.01 10.05
C LYS A 384 8.51 18.56 8.60
N PHE A 385 8.16 17.30 8.37
CA PHE A 385 7.91 16.80 7.03
C PHE A 385 6.69 17.49 6.40
N TYR A 386 5.57 17.61 7.13
CA TYR A 386 4.34 18.19 6.62
C TYR A 386 4.47 19.66 6.28
N VAL A 387 5.02 20.45 7.20
CA VAL A 387 5.08 21.91 7.05
C VAL A 387 6.23 22.31 6.14
N ASP A 388 7.42 21.79 6.40
CA ASP A 388 8.62 22.28 5.70
C ASP A 388 8.78 21.60 4.33
N GLN A 389 8.82 20.25 4.29
CA GLN A 389 9.18 19.55 3.06
C GLN A 389 8.01 19.46 2.09
N LEU A 390 6.83 19.05 2.55
CA LEU A 390 5.64 18.98 1.68
C LEU A 390 5.20 20.38 1.26
N GLY A 391 5.20 21.36 2.19
CA GLY A 391 4.88 22.75 1.88
C GLY A 391 5.81 23.32 0.82
N ALA A 392 7.11 23.12 0.95
CA ALA A 392 8.10 23.54 -0.06
C ALA A 392 7.91 22.83 -1.41
N ALA A 393 7.64 21.52 -1.39
CA ALA A 393 7.37 20.74 -2.60
C ALA A 393 6.13 21.23 -3.34
N VAL A 394 5.03 21.51 -2.62
CA VAL A 394 3.79 22.06 -3.18
C VAL A 394 4.04 23.45 -3.74
N ALA A 395 4.69 24.34 -2.97
CA ALA A 395 4.96 25.71 -3.43
C ALA A 395 5.87 25.74 -4.68
N ALA A 396 6.96 24.97 -4.68
CA ALA A 396 7.88 24.89 -5.83
C ALA A 396 7.18 24.31 -7.06
N SER A 397 6.45 23.21 -6.92
CA SER A 397 5.77 22.57 -8.05
C SER A 397 4.62 23.41 -8.60
N LEU A 398 3.89 24.14 -7.73
CA LEU A 398 2.86 25.07 -8.15
C LEU A 398 3.48 26.27 -8.89
N LEU A 399 4.61 26.81 -8.40
CA LEU A 399 5.34 27.86 -9.10
C LEU A 399 5.79 27.38 -10.49
N ILE A 400 6.36 26.19 -10.61
CA ILE A 400 6.74 25.57 -11.89
C ILE A 400 5.52 25.46 -12.82
N LEU A 401 4.37 25.01 -12.27
CA LEU A 401 3.13 24.93 -13.02
C LEU A 401 2.67 26.31 -13.51
N LEU A 402 2.66 27.34 -12.65
CA LEU A 402 2.26 28.70 -13.03
C LEU A 402 3.20 29.28 -14.08
N LEU A 403 4.50 29.11 -13.91
CA LEU A 403 5.50 29.54 -14.90
C LEU A 403 5.33 28.85 -16.25
N SER A 404 4.84 27.61 -16.29
CA SER A 404 4.59 26.88 -17.54
C SER A 404 3.52 27.51 -18.43
N TYR A 405 2.68 28.39 -17.89
CA TYR A 405 1.69 29.15 -18.65
C TYR A 405 2.27 30.44 -19.28
N VAL A 406 3.47 30.85 -18.87
CA VAL A 406 4.14 32.01 -19.47
C VAL A 406 4.62 31.64 -20.89
N PRO A 407 4.24 32.41 -21.94
CA PRO A 407 4.61 32.04 -23.33
C PRO A 407 6.10 31.86 -23.55
N ALA A 408 6.94 32.61 -22.82
CA ALA A 408 8.41 32.51 -22.94
C ALA A 408 8.95 31.13 -22.57
N THR A 409 8.27 30.36 -21.66
CA THR A 409 8.74 29.03 -21.27
C THR A 409 8.62 28.00 -22.40
N ARG A 410 7.73 28.21 -23.35
CA ARG A 410 7.62 27.35 -24.54
C ARG A 410 8.86 27.42 -25.42
N ARG A 411 9.63 28.53 -25.35
CA ARG A 411 10.93 28.65 -26.03
C ARG A 411 11.96 27.64 -25.55
N LEU A 412 11.74 27.04 -24.35
CA LEU A 412 12.59 25.97 -23.82
C LEU A 412 12.34 24.62 -24.53
N ARG A 413 11.18 24.46 -25.18
CA ARG A 413 10.80 23.17 -25.82
C ARG A 413 11.85 22.66 -26.81
N PRO A 414 12.34 23.44 -27.80
CA PRO A 414 13.33 22.93 -28.73
C PRO A 414 14.62 22.46 -28.03
N ALA A 415 15.06 23.18 -27.00
CA ALA A 415 16.23 22.79 -26.20
C ALA A 415 15.96 21.49 -25.43
N LEU A 416 14.84 21.39 -24.69
CA LEU A 416 14.49 20.24 -23.92
C LEU A 416 14.20 18.97 -24.75
N THR A 417 13.71 19.12 -25.96
CA THR A 417 13.43 18.03 -26.91
C THR A 417 14.58 17.74 -27.87
N SER A 418 15.70 18.45 -27.76
CA SER A 418 16.88 18.22 -28.61
C SER A 418 17.48 16.82 -28.34
N THR A 419 18.09 16.23 -29.38
CA THR A 419 18.80 14.94 -29.24
C THR A 419 19.87 14.99 -28.18
N LEU A 420 20.57 16.15 -28.10
CA LEU A 420 21.65 16.36 -27.13
C LEU A 420 21.11 16.36 -25.71
N ALA A 421 20.01 17.10 -25.42
CA ALA A 421 19.42 17.16 -24.10
C ALA A 421 18.87 15.80 -23.66
N LEU A 422 18.14 15.09 -24.53
CA LEU A 422 17.60 13.77 -24.24
C LEU A 422 18.70 12.71 -24.05
N GLY A 423 19.76 12.79 -24.86
CA GLY A 423 20.95 11.96 -24.72
C GLY A 423 21.68 12.24 -23.40
N ALA A 424 21.85 13.51 -23.03
CA ALA A 424 22.46 13.92 -21.78
C ALA A 424 21.65 13.42 -20.56
N VAL A 425 20.32 13.53 -20.61
CA VAL A 425 19.43 12.95 -19.58
C VAL A 425 19.62 11.43 -19.48
N GLY A 426 19.66 10.73 -20.62
CA GLY A 426 19.85 9.26 -20.64
C GLY A 426 21.21 8.85 -20.05
N VAL A 427 22.30 9.51 -20.49
CA VAL A 427 23.65 9.28 -19.96
C VAL A 427 23.73 9.63 -18.48
N GLY A 428 23.12 10.76 -18.08
CA GLY A 428 23.10 11.19 -16.69
C GLY A 428 22.38 10.19 -15.77
N LEU A 429 21.22 9.70 -16.18
CA LEU A 429 20.47 8.68 -15.40
C LEU A 429 21.25 7.36 -15.30
N PHE A 430 21.88 6.94 -16.41
CA PHE A 430 22.72 5.76 -16.40
C PHE A 430 23.92 5.94 -15.47
N ALA A 431 24.63 7.10 -15.55
CA ALA A 431 25.75 7.41 -14.67
C ALA A 431 25.32 7.47 -13.19
N VAL A 432 24.16 8.06 -12.89
CA VAL A 432 23.58 8.07 -11.53
C VAL A 432 23.29 6.64 -11.05
N ALA A 433 22.75 5.77 -11.90
CA ALA A 433 22.50 4.38 -11.54
C ALA A 433 23.81 3.60 -11.28
N VAL A 434 24.82 3.80 -12.12
CA VAL A 434 26.17 3.22 -11.92
C VAL A 434 26.75 3.73 -10.60
N TYR A 435 26.72 5.03 -10.37
CA TYR A 435 27.16 5.62 -9.11
C TYR A 435 26.41 5.03 -7.91
N ALA A 436 25.07 5.04 -7.95
CA ALA A 436 24.22 4.58 -6.84
C ALA A 436 24.37 3.08 -6.55
N TYR A 437 24.74 2.26 -7.53
CA TYR A 437 24.89 0.82 -7.36
C TYR A 437 26.31 0.42 -6.93
N TRP A 438 27.35 0.99 -7.53
CA TRP A 438 28.74 0.55 -7.32
C TRP A 438 29.59 1.50 -6.49
N LEU A 439 29.31 2.81 -6.53
CA LEU A 439 30.19 3.82 -5.92
C LEU A 439 29.64 4.41 -4.62
N ARG A 440 28.31 4.55 -4.51
CA ARG A 440 27.68 5.11 -3.31
C ARG A 440 27.73 4.18 -2.10
N PRO A 441 27.54 2.86 -2.23
CA PRO A 441 27.72 1.93 -1.12
C PRO A 441 29.18 1.88 -0.66
N HIS A 442 29.54 2.57 0.43
CA HIS A 442 30.89 2.57 0.96
C HIS A 442 30.99 1.62 2.16
N PRO A 443 31.79 0.55 2.09
CA PRO A 443 32.15 -0.21 3.28
C PRO A 443 33.08 0.64 4.14
N GLY A 444 32.63 1.13 5.30
CA GLY A 444 33.53 1.67 6.31
C GLY A 444 33.27 3.06 6.86
N THR A 445 32.30 3.84 6.41
CA THR A 445 31.90 5.08 7.09
C THR A 445 30.79 4.81 8.08
N ALA A 446 31.18 4.19 9.16
CA ALA A 446 30.26 3.74 10.15
C ALA A 446 30.08 4.76 11.26
N THR A 447 28.93 5.44 11.36
CA THR A 447 28.43 6.05 12.59
C THR A 447 27.62 4.98 13.35
N LYS A 448 27.97 4.65 14.58
CA LYS A 448 27.30 3.61 15.36
C LYS A 448 25.86 3.98 15.67
N LEU A 449 24.93 3.54 14.85
CA LEU A 449 23.51 3.49 15.18
C LEU A 449 23.26 2.20 15.96
N ARG A 450 23.33 2.28 17.29
CA ARG A 450 22.76 1.23 18.13
C ARG A 450 21.27 1.28 17.98
N PHE A 451 20.75 0.45 17.12
CA PHE A 451 19.34 0.18 17.08
C PHE A 451 19.05 -1.07 17.91
N GLN A 452 18.42 -0.84 19.03
CA GLN A 452 17.95 -1.89 19.92
C GLN A 452 16.50 -2.22 19.57
N TRP A 453 16.34 -3.11 18.63
CA TRP A 453 15.10 -3.85 18.48
C TRP A 453 15.10 -4.97 19.52
N PRO A 454 14.00 -5.29 20.22
CA PRO A 454 13.98 -6.38 21.16
C PRO A 454 14.47 -7.68 20.52
N GLY A 455 15.71 -8.07 20.86
CA GLY A 455 16.37 -9.25 20.36
C GLY A 455 17.22 -9.11 19.10
N TYR A 456 17.43 -7.90 18.58
CA TYR A 456 18.38 -7.64 17.49
C TYR A 456 19.21 -6.39 17.77
N TYR A 457 20.54 -6.57 17.69
CA TYR A 457 21.47 -5.46 17.59
C TYR A 457 21.87 -5.34 16.13
N ILE A 458 21.48 -4.28 15.46
CA ILE A 458 22.13 -3.84 14.24
C ILE A 458 23.24 -2.91 14.71
N ASP A 459 24.38 -3.48 15.03
CA ASP A 459 25.60 -2.73 15.34
C ASP A 459 26.33 -2.43 14.04
N ASP A 460 25.68 -1.64 13.19
CA ASP A 460 26.32 -1.17 11.97
C ASP A 460 25.93 0.29 11.73
N ALA A 461 26.92 1.05 11.63
CA ALA A 461 26.98 2.46 11.50
C ALA A 461 26.93 2.92 10.07
N ARG A 462 26.55 2.07 9.17
CA ARG A 462 26.43 2.34 7.76
C ARG A 462 25.19 3.21 7.47
N ALA A 463 25.33 4.18 6.60
CA ALA A 463 24.18 4.90 6.07
C ALA A 463 23.43 3.97 5.08
N TYR A 464 22.50 3.15 5.59
CA TYR A 464 21.75 2.15 4.81
C TYR A 464 21.00 2.72 3.61
N SER A 465 20.66 4.01 3.63
CA SER A 465 20.14 4.73 2.47
C SER A 465 21.07 4.67 1.26
N GLN A 466 22.37 4.49 1.47
CA GLN A 466 23.34 4.34 0.38
C GLN A 466 23.16 3.04 -0.41
N ASP A 467 22.60 2.00 0.20
CA ASP A 467 22.35 0.69 -0.44
C ASP A 467 20.98 0.59 -1.13
N SER A 468 20.19 1.65 -1.19
CA SER A 468 18.80 1.60 -1.66
C SER A 468 18.66 0.99 -3.06
N LEU A 469 19.55 1.34 -4.01
CA LEU A 469 19.51 0.78 -5.37
C LEU A 469 20.00 -0.67 -5.41
N VAL A 470 20.99 -1.03 -4.59
CA VAL A 470 21.46 -2.42 -4.42
C VAL A 470 20.33 -3.27 -3.84
N ASN A 471 19.63 -2.75 -2.83
CA ASN A 471 18.50 -3.40 -2.22
C ASN A 471 17.35 -3.59 -3.24
N LEU A 472 17.02 -2.56 -4.04
CA LEU A 472 16.05 -2.69 -5.10
C LEU A 472 16.43 -3.80 -6.10
N ALA A 473 17.72 -3.87 -6.50
CA ALA A 473 18.21 -4.87 -7.44
C ALA A 473 18.05 -6.32 -6.95
N ARG A 474 18.05 -6.55 -5.64
CA ARG A 474 17.81 -7.88 -5.06
C ARG A 474 16.37 -8.37 -5.28
N TYR A 475 15.42 -7.44 -5.39
CA TYR A 475 14.01 -7.78 -5.60
C TYR A 475 13.61 -7.84 -7.07
N ILE A 476 14.15 -6.96 -7.93
CA ILE A 476 13.75 -6.89 -9.33
C ILE A 476 14.86 -7.22 -10.34
N SER A 477 16.05 -7.52 -9.89
CA SER A 477 17.29 -7.72 -10.65
C SER A 477 17.88 -6.45 -11.28
N LEU A 478 19.19 -6.44 -11.44
CA LEU A 478 19.89 -5.30 -12.06
C LEU A 478 19.51 -5.10 -13.54
N PRO A 479 19.35 -6.16 -14.37
CA PRO A 479 18.86 -6.00 -15.74
C PRO A 479 17.51 -5.28 -15.84
N VAL A 480 16.56 -5.55 -14.93
CA VAL A 480 15.25 -4.86 -14.92
C VAL A 480 15.41 -3.38 -14.57
N ILE A 481 16.34 -3.03 -13.67
CA ILE A 481 16.63 -1.62 -13.35
C ILE A 481 17.11 -0.88 -14.60
N PHE A 482 18.11 -1.40 -15.29
CA PHE A 482 18.64 -0.76 -16.50
C PHE A 482 17.65 -0.75 -17.65
N ALA A 483 16.88 -1.84 -17.83
CA ALA A 483 15.79 -1.86 -18.81
C ALA A 483 14.70 -0.84 -18.46
N GLY A 484 14.40 -0.62 -17.17
CA GLY A 484 13.48 0.40 -16.70
C GLY A 484 13.97 1.81 -17.00
N ILE A 485 15.24 2.13 -16.72
CA ILE A 485 15.86 3.40 -17.07
C ILE A 485 15.82 3.62 -18.59
N ALA A 486 16.22 2.61 -19.37
CA ALA A 486 16.18 2.69 -20.83
C ALA A 486 14.76 2.93 -21.35
N GLY A 487 13.77 2.22 -20.82
CA GLY A 487 12.35 2.40 -21.18
C GLY A 487 11.82 3.79 -20.83
N TRP A 488 12.25 4.36 -19.69
CA TRP A 488 11.90 5.72 -19.30
C TRP A 488 12.52 6.74 -20.29
N VAL A 489 13.79 6.60 -20.66
CA VAL A 489 14.47 7.44 -21.65
C VAL A 489 13.81 7.32 -23.02
N VAL A 490 13.49 6.09 -23.47
CA VAL A 490 12.78 5.83 -24.73
C VAL A 490 11.40 6.51 -24.72
N SER A 491 10.69 6.47 -23.60
CA SER A 491 9.39 7.14 -23.47
C SER A 491 9.51 8.66 -23.62
N LEU A 492 10.50 9.27 -22.98
CA LEU A 492 10.80 10.70 -23.17
C LEU A 492 11.21 11.03 -24.61
N TRP A 493 12.04 10.19 -25.21
CA TRP A 493 12.47 10.37 -26.61
C TRP A 493 11.29 10.32 -27.57
N THR A 494 10.40 9.32 -27.42
CA THR A 494 9.22 9.16 -28.26
C THR A 494 8.26 10.33 -28.12
N LEU A 495 8.05 10.79 -26.87
CA LEU A 495 7.26 11.97 -26.57
C LEU A 495 7.83 13.23 -27.20
N ALA A 496 9.14 13.46 -27.07
CA ALA A 496 9.79 14.66 -27.57
C ALA A 496 9.83 14.72 -29.09
N ARG A 497 10.06 13.57 -29.76
CA ARG A 497 10.27 13.50 -31.20
C ARG A 497 9.01 13.31 -32.03
N ARG A 498 8.05 12.52 -31.49
CA ARG A 498 6.85 12.14 -32.24
C ARG A 498 5.60 12.84 -31.72
N GLY A 499 5.69 13.59 -30.61
CA GLY A 499 4.54 14.16 -29.91
C GLY A 499 3.56 13.10 -29.40
N LEU A 500 3.95 11.83 -29.52
CA LEU A 500 3.16 10.69 -29.10
C LEU A 500 3.39 10.40 -27.61
N GLY A 501 2.31 10.09 -26.90
CA GLY A 501 2.44 9.63 -25.53
C GLY A 501 2.52 10.74 -24.48
N THR A 502 2.13 11.98 -24.80
CA THR A 502 2.03 13.07 -23.80
C THR A 502 1.13 12.67 -22.61
N TYR A 503 0.19 11.77 -22.83
CA TYR A 503 -0.65 11.21 -21.79
C TYR A 503 0.13 10.36 -20.77
N LEU A 504 1.36 9.87 -21.09
CA LEU A 504 2.22 9.11 -20.18
C LEU A 504 2.98 9.99 -19.17
N LEU A 505 3.02 11.33 -19.38
CA LEU A 505 3.76 12.24 -18.49
C LEU A 505 3.44 12.11 -17.01
N PRO A 506 2.17 11.92 -16.57
CA PRO A 506 1.90 11.71 -15.16
C PRO A 506 2.62 10.48 -14.59
N ALA A 507 2.62 9.35 -15.31
CA ALA A 507 3.32 8.14 -14.88
C ALA A 507 4.84 8.35 -14.88
N LEU A 508 5.40 8.99 -15.93
CA LEU A 508 6.82 9.34 -15.99
C LEU A 508 7.28 10.14 -14.77
N VAL A 509 6.54 11.19 -14.42
CA VAL A 509 6.93 12.10 -13.34
C VAL A 509 6.70 11.46 -11.97
N VAL A 510 5.55 10.79 -11.74
CA VAL A 510 5.23 10.17 -10.46
C VAL A 510 6.22 9.04 -10.15
N ILE A 511 6.54 8.19 -11.12
CA ILE A 511 7.49 7.09 -10.94
C ILE A 511 8.90 7.63 -10.72
N ALA A 512 9.34 8.61 -11.52
CA ALA A 512 10.66 9.22 -11.36
C ALA A 512 10.80 9.94 -10.01
N GLY A 513 9.79 10.74 -9.63
CA GLY A 513 9.79 11.48 -8.36
C GLY A 513 9.79 10.56 -7.15
N SER A 514 8.96 9.52 -7.17
CA SER A 514 8.95 8.51 -6.10
C SER A 514 10.27 7.72 -6.05
N SER A 515 10.84 7.38 -7.21
CA SER A 515 12.12 6.69 -7.28
C SER A 515 13.26 7.55 -6.75
N LEU A 516 13.30 8.83 -7.15
CA LEU A 516 14.31 9.77 -6.64
C LEU A 516 14.23 9.90 -5.12
N LEU A 517 13.02 10.08 -4.58
CA LEU A 517 12.80 10.23 -3.15
C LEU A 517 13.28 8.99 -2.38
N TYR A 518 12.74 7.83 -2.70
CA TYR A 518 12.98 6.62 -1.90
C TYR A 518 14.32 5.92 -2.20
N LEU A 519 14.90 6.11 -3.38
CA LEU A 519 16.25 5.61 -3.65
C LEU A 519 17.33 6.54 -3.09
N TRP A 520 17.01 7.83 -2.87
CA TRP A 520 17.90 8.72 -2.16
C TRP A 520 17.95 8.42 -0.67
N ASP A 521 16.77 8.39 -0.02
CA ASP A 521 16.61 8.01 1.38
C ASP A 521 15.22 7.40 1.63
N PRO A 522 15.13 6.09 1.85
CA PRO A 522 13.85 5.44 2.12
C PRO A 522 13.28 5.78 3.50
N GLY A 523 14.07 6.37 4.41
CA GLY A 523 13.64 6.75 5.76
C GLY A 523 13.00 5.59 6.53
N ILE A 524 13.60 4.40 6.48
CA ILE A 524 13.05 3.18 7.06
C ILE A 524 14.17 2.31 7.63
N PHE A 525 13.80 1.41 8.55
CA PHE A 525 14.65 0.34 9.05
C PHE A 525 15.25 -0.49 7.91
N PRO A 526 16.55 -0.81 7.95
CA PRO A 526 17.26 -1.44 6.84
C PRO A 526 17.04 -2.95 6.71
N ASP A 527 16.35 -3.58 7.65
CA ASP A 527 16.16 -5.02 7.64
C ASP A 527 15.23 -5.47 6.49
N HIS A 528 15.64 -6.52 5.79
CA HIS A 528 14.82 -7.18 4.79
C HIS A 528 13.85 -8.16 5.51
N LEU A 529 12.61 -8.26 5.16
CA LEU A 529 11.85 -7.69 4.03
C LEU A 529 11.28 -6.27 4.31
N TRP A 530 11.39 -5.80 5.52
CA TRP A 530 10.79 -4.55 5.99
C TRP A 530 11.18 -3.33 5.15
N ALA A 531 12.47 -3.23 4.83
CA ALA A 531 13.00 -2.08 4.08
C ALA A 531 12.39 -1.89 2.70
N VAL A 532 11.95 -2.98 2.04
CA VAL A 532 11.43 -2.92 0.66
C VAL A 532 10.06 -2.27 0.57
N ARG A 533 9.32 -2.18 1.66
CA ARG A 533 7.94 -1.66 1.65
C ARG A 533 7.84 -0.24 1.08
N ARG A 534 8.89 0.59 1.20
CA ARG A 534 8.93 1.93 0.61
C ARG A 534 8.93 1.92 -0.93
N PHE A 535 9.40 0.84 -1.52
CA PHE A 535 9.49 0.71 -2.98
C PHE A 535 8.22 0.07 -3.61
N VAL A 536 7.43 -0.66 -2.81
CA VAL A 536 6.28 -1.44 -3.31
C VAL A 536 5.16 -0.58 -3.90
N PRO A 537 4.76 0.57 -3.32
CA PRO A 537 3.63 1.32 -3.87
C PRO A 537 3.85 1.83 -5.29
N VAL A 538 5.04 2.33 -5.63
CA VAL A 538 5.30 3.01 -6.91
C VAL A 538 6.59 2.58 -7.58
N VAL A 539 7.70 2.47 -6.84
CA VAL A 539 9.04 2.30 -7.43
C VAL A 539 9.18 0.97 -8.16
N ILE A 540 8.89 -0.15 -7.48
CA ILE A 540 8.98 -1.50 -8.08
C ILE A 540 8.05 -1.64 -9.29
N PRO A 541 6.73 -1.38 -9.18
CA PRO A 541 5.87 -1.45 -10.34
C PRO A 541 6.29 -0.48 -11.46
N GLY A 542 6.81 0.70 -11.10
CA GLY A 542 7.30 1.70 -12.05
C GLY A 542 8.49 1.22 -12.88
N PHE A 543 9.50 0.64 -12.24
CA PHE A 543 10.63 0.04 -12.96
C PHE A 543 10.18 -1.12 -13.86
N VAL A 544 9.27 -1.97 -13.39
CA VAL A 544 8.71 -3.07 -14.17
C VAL A 544 7.92 -2.55 -15.39
N PHE A 545 7.13 -1.50 -15.21
CA PHE A 545 6.38 -0.87 -16.30
C PHE A 545 7.31 -0.32 -17.39
N PHE A 546 8.35 0.44 -17.00
CA PHE A 546 9.30 0.99 -17.95
C PHE A 546 10.21 -0.08 -18.55
N ALA A 547 10.56 -1.13 -17.83
CA ALA A 547 11.29 -2.28 -18.39
C ALA A 547 10.47 -2.97 -19.50
N ALA A 548 9.16 -3.12 -19.30
CA ALA A 548 8.27 -3.66 -20.34
C ALA A 548 8.20 -2.74 -21.58
N LEU A 549 8.19 -1.41 -21.38
CA LEU A 549 8.27 -0.42 -22.47
C LEU A 549 9.58 -0.51 -23.22
N GLY A 550 10.70 -0.52 -22.51
CA GLY A 550 12.04 -0.64 -23.11
C GLY A 550 12.19 -1.95 -23.89
N ALA A 551 11.72 -3.05 -23.34
CA ALA A 551 11.72 -4.36 -24.00
C ALA A 551 10.84 -4.36 -25.27
N ALA A 552 9.64 -3.79 -25.19
CA ALA A 552 8.74 -3.70 -26.34
C ALA A 552 9.35 -2.90 -27.48
N GLU A 553 10.01 -1.78 -27.21
CA GLU A 553 10.70 -0.98 -28.23
C GLU A 553 11.92 -1.70 -28.79
N ALA A 554 12.76 -2.30 -27.94
CA ALA A 554 13.94 -3.06 -28.36
C ALA A 554 13.58 -4.24 -29.28
N LEU A 555 12.49 -4.94 -28.97
CA LEU A 555 12.02 -6.09 -29.71
C LEU A 555 11.08 -5.73 -30.87
N SER A 556 10.72 -4.45 -31.04
CA SER A 556 9.78 -3.99 -32.08
C SER A 556 10.25 -4.28 -33.51
N ARG A 557 11.56 -4.44 -33.72
CA ARG A 557 12.18 -4.74 -35.01
C ARG A 557 12.24 -6.23 -35.33
N LEU A 558 11.96 -7.08 -34.34
CA LEU A 558 11.94 -8.55 -34.52
C LEU A 558 10.60 -9.01 -35.08
N PRO A 559 10.58 -10.09 -35.88
CA PRO A 559 9.36 -10.78 -36.22
C PRO A 559 8.58 -11.14 -34.95
N ARG A 560 7.24 -11.02 -34.99
CA ARG A 560 6.35 -11.19 -33.82
C ARG A 560 6.60 -12.47 -33.02
N GLN A 561 6.84 -13.59 -33.71
CA GLN A 561 7.13 -14.87 -33.06
C GLN A 561 8.36 -14.83 -32.18
N TRP A 562 9.42 -14.17 -32.62
CA TRP A 562 10.66 -14.00 -31.83
C TRP A 562 10.48 -13.02 -30.69
N ALA A 563 9.69 -11.96 -30.88
CA ALA A 563 9.36 -11.03 -29.81
C ALA A 563 8.55 -11.70 -28.69
N VAL A 564 7.58 -12.56 -29.05
CA VAL A 564 6.79 -13.34 -28.10
C VAL A 564 7.66 -14.39 -27.40
N ALA A 565 8.52 -15.10 -28.13
CA ALA A 565 9.47 -16.05 -27.56
C ALA A 565 10.43 -15.38 -26.57
N ALA A 566 10.99 -14.22 -26.93
CA ALA A 566 11.85 -13.44 -26.04
C ALA A 566 11.11 -12.99 -24.79
N ALA A 567 9.85 -12.53 -24.89
CA ALA A 567 9.02 -12.17 -23.74
C ALA A 567 8.76 -13.38 -22.82
N ALA A 568 8.46 -14.55 -23.40
CA ALA A 568 8.28 -15.78 -22.64
C ALA A 568 9.56 -16.23 -21.93
N LEU A 569 10.71 -16.20 -22.61
CA LEU A 569 12.00 -16.49 -22.02
C LEU A 569 12.36 -15.52 -20.90
N ALA A 570 12.11 -14.21 -21.08
CA ALA A 570 12.30 -13.21 -20.06
C ALA A 570 11.42 -13.50 -18.84
N LEU A 571 10.16 -13.88 -19.02
CA LEU A 571 9.27 -14.26 -17.91
C LEU A 571 9.83 -15.45 -17.14
N VAL A 572 10.25 -16.51 -17.84
CA VAL A 572 10.84 -17.70 -17.20
C VAL A 572 12.10 -17.32 -16.42
N PHE A 573 13.04 -16.61 -17.04
CA PHE A 573 14.27 -16.17 -16.39
C PHE A 573 14.00 -15.31 -15.15
N LEU A 574 13.15 -14.29 -15.28
CA LEU A 574 12.78 -13.39 -14.18
C LEU A 574 12.01 -14.13 -13.08
N SER A 575 11.15 -15.08 -13.44
CA SER A 575 10.43 -15.90 -12.47
C SER A 575 11.39 -16.80 -11.68
N VAL A 576 12.33 -17.47 -12.37
CA VAL A 576 13.37 -18.28 -11.71
C VAL A 576 14.22 -17.41 -10.79
N PHE A 577 14.63 -16.22 -11.26
CA PHE A 577 15.38 -15.28 -10.44
C PHE A 577 14.61 -14.89 -9.18
N THR A 578 13.34 -14.47 -9.31
CA THR A 578 12.53 -14.01 -8.18
C THR A 578 12.18 -15.13 -7.21
N VAL A 579 11.88 -16.33 -7.71
CA VAL A 579 11.61 -17.51 -6.86
C VAL A 579 12.86 -17.90 -6.08
N ASN A 580 14.03 -17.91 -6.73
CA ASN A 580 15.28 -18.23 -6.05
C ASN A 580 15.66 -17.15 -5.01
N ALA A 581 15.55 -15.87 -5.36
CA ALA A 581 15.84 -14.77 -4.46
C ALA A 581 14.87 -14.71 -3.26
N GLY A 582 13.59 -15.00 -3.49
CA GLY A 582 12.52 -14.93 -2.48
C GLY A 582 12.06 -16.30 -1.97
N ARG A 583 12.84 -17.36 -2.10
CA ARG A 583 12.43 -18.74 -1.79
C ARG A 583 11.68 -18.89 -0.47
N LEU A 584 12.21 -18.26 0.59
CA LEU A 584 11.58 -18.30 1.91
C LEU A 584 10.20 -17.65 1.90
N VAL A 585 10.07 -16.50 1.21
CA VAL A 585 8.84 -15.70 1.21
C VAL A 585 7.66 -16.48 0.63
N PHE A 586 7.89 -17.38 -0.34
CA PHE A 586 6.82 -18.12 -1.00
C PHE A 586 6.13 -19.13 -0.08
N THR A 587 6.83 -19.65 0.91
CA THR A 587 6.35 -20.72 1.79
C THR A 587 6.11 -20.30 3.24
N LEU A 588 6.65 -19.14 3.64
CA LEU A 588 6.52 -18.65 5.01
C LEU A 588 5.16 -17.96 5.22
N ALA A 589 4.43 -18.39 6.24
CA ALA A 589 3.36 -17.63 6.87
C ALA A 589 3.90 -17.05 8.18
N GLU A 590 4.24 -15.76 8.18
CA GLU A 590 4.78 -15.11 9.37
C GLU A 590 3.76 -15.10 10.50
N ASP A 591 4.22 -15.44 11.71
CA ASP A 591 3.42 -15.44 12.95
C ASP A 591 2.16 -16.34 12.91
N ARG A 592 2.18 -17.41 12.10
CA ARG A 592 1.04 -18.33 11.98
C ARG A 592 0.67 -18.92 13.35
N GLY A 593 -0.61 -18.81 13.70
CA GLY A 593 -1.15 -19.26 14.98
C GLY A 593 -0.95 -18.28 16.15
N TYR A 594 -0.20 -17.18 15.95
CA TYR A 594 0.07 -16.20 17.01
C TYR A 594 -1.20 -15.50 17.50
N PHE A 595 -2.11 -15.14 16.59
CA PHE A 595 -3.41 -14.56 16.95
C PHE A 595 -4.21 -15.48 17.87
N THR A 596 -4.28 -16.76 17.54
CA THR A 596 -5.00 -17.77 18.33
C THR A 596 -4.36 -17.98 19.70
N GLN A 597 -3.03 -18.03 19.80
CA GLN A 597 -2.31 -18.14 21.07
C GLN A 597 -2.58 -16.94 21.98
N LEU A 598 -2.57 -15.72 21.44
CA LEU A 598 -2.91 -14.52 22.22
C LEU A 598 -4.36 -14.52 22.68
N GLN A 599 -5.28 -15.00 21.85
CA GLN A 599 -6.69 -15.13 22.23
C GLN A 599 -6.87 -16.15 23.35
N GLN A 600 -6.18 -17.28 23.29
CA GLN A 600 -6.19 -18.28 24.37
C GLN A 600 -5.62 -17.71 25.67
N LEU A 601 -4.48 -17.02 25.59
CA LEU A 601 -3.91 -16.31 26.74
C LEU A 601 -4.91 -15.30 27.30
N ALA A 602 -5.50 -14.46 26.46
CA ALA A 602 -6.49 -13.47 26.88
C ALA A 602 -7.69 -14.11 27.58
N ASN A 603 -8.16 -15.28 27.12
CA ASN A 603 -9.26 -15.98 27.75
C ASN A 603 -8.90 -16.59 29.13
N ALA A 604 -7.63 -16.90 29.35
CA ALA A 604 -7.13 -17.41 30.61
C ALA A 604 -6.81 -16.33 31.66
N LEU A 605 -6.66 -15.07 31.22
CA LEU A 605 -6.40 -13.94 32.10
C LEU A 605 -7.69 -13.43 32.75
N PRO A 606 -7.65 -12.93 34.00
CA PRO A 606 -8.78 -12.28 34.66
C PRO A 606 -9.37 -11.15 33.76
N PRO A 607 -10.68 -11.17 33.47
CA PRO A 607 -11.24 -10.26 32.47
C PRO A 607 -11.27 -8.80 32.92
N ASP A 608 -11.63 -8.52 34.18
CA ASP A 608 -11.93 -7.18 34.67
C ASP A 608 -10.83 -6.62 35.60
N GLU A 609 -9.79 -7.41 35.85
CA GLU A 609 -8.74 -7.04 36.78
C GLU A 609 -7.51 -6.48 36.05
N PRO A 610 -6.91 -5.40 36.59
CA PRO A 610 -5.66 -4.90 36.06
C PRO A 610 -4.51 -5.89 36.37
N ILE A 611 -3.71 -6.15 35.34
CA ILE A 611 -2.58 -7.07 35.40
C ILE A 611 -1.32 -6.29 35.07
N VAL A 612 -0.41 -6.15 36.02
CA VAL A 612 0.89 -5.54 35.76
C VAL A 612 1.78 -6.52 35.02
N ALA A 613 2.31 -6.11 33.88
CA ALA A 613 3.22 -6.92 33.09
C ALA A 613 4.64 -6.34 33.10
N ARG A 614 5.64 -7.20 33.34
CA ARG A 614 7.05 -6.80 33.30
C ARG A 614 7.60 -6.89 31.88
N GLY A 615 7.91 -5.72 31.28
CA GLY A 615 8.63 -5.68 29.99
C GLY A 615 7.80 -6.19 28.79
N PHE A 616 8.49 -6.55 27.74
CA PHE A 616 8.01 -7.14 26.47
C PHE A 616 6.66 -6.61 25.93
N THR A 617 6.54 -5.30 25.98
CA THR A 617 5.32 -4.55 25.63
C THR A 617 4.77 -4.89 24.25
N GLU A 618 5.64 -5.14 23.28
CA GLU A 618 5.27 -5.45 21.91
C GLU A 618 4.47 -6.75 21.80
N TRP A 619 4.76 -7.72 22.67
CA TRP A 619 4.05 -8.99 22.72
C TRP A 619 2.68 -8.87 23.41
N LEU A 620 2.58 -7.91 24.34
CA LEU A 620 1.39 -7.73 25.19
C LEU A 620 0.42 -6.66 24.65
N THR A 621 0.89 -5.80 23.77
CA THR A 621 0.06 -4.74 23.17
C THR A 621 -1.29 -5.26 22.65
N PRO A 622 -1.36 -6.40 21.90
CA PRO A 622 -2.64 -6.92 21.45
C PRO A 622 -3.59 -7.33 22.57
N LEU A 623 -3.08 -7.78 23.72
CA LEU A 623 -3.94 -8.18 24.86
C LEU A 623 -4.78 -7.00 25.34
N TYR A 624 -4.16 -5.82 25.46
CA TYR A 624 -4.86 -4.61 25.85
C TYR A 624 -5.70 -4.02 24.70
N ILE A 625 -5.08 -3.85 23.53
CA ILE A 625 -5.70 -3.14 22.43
C ILE A 625 -6.81 -3.96 21.74
N ALA A 626 -6.54 -5.25 21.44
CA ALA A 626 -7.42 -6.08 20.62
C ALA A 626 -8.29 -7.05 21.43
N PHE A 627 -7.80 -7.52 22.58
CA PHE A 627 -8.47 -8.59 23.35
C PHE A 627 -9.09 -8.12 24.66
N ASP A 628 -9.11 -6.82 24.94
CA ASP A 628 -9.77 -6.20 26.09
C ASP A 628 -9.29 -6.78 27.44
N ARG A 629 -7.98 -7.06 27.55
CA ARG A 629 -7.37 -7.44 28.81
C ARG A 629 -6.57 -6.29 29.37
N ASN A 630 -6.86 -5.89 30.58
CA ASN A 630 -6.20 -4.76 31.23
C ASN A 630 -4.77 -5.14 31.66
N VAL A 631 -3.92 -5.52 30.68
CA VAL A 631 -2.51 -5.86 30.85
C VAL A 631 -1.68 -4.61 30.64
N VAL A 632 -1.07 -4.13 31.72
CA VAL A 632 -0.36 -2.85 31.72
C VAL A 632 1.15 -3.08 31.83
N PRO A 633 1.94 -2.69 30.81
CA PRO A 633 3.38 -2.86 30.81
C PRO A 633 4.06 -1.85 31.71
N VAL A 634 4.75 -2.32 32.73
CA VAL A 634 5.47 -1.54 33.72
C VAL A 634 6.94 -1.94 33.76
N ASN A 635 7.82 -0.98 33.84
CA ASN A 635 9.26 -1.24 34.02
C ASN A 635 9.55 -1.61 35.48
N LEU A 636 9.51 -2.89 35.80
CA LEU A 636 9.83 -3.42 37.12
C LEU A 636 11.33 -3.57 37.40
N ASP A 637 12.20 -3.28 36.42
CA ASP A 637 13.65 -3.36 36.59
C ASP A 637 14.22 -2.12 37.30
N ILE A 638 13.48 -1.02 37.24
CA ILE A 638 13.82 0.20 37.97
C ILE A 638 13.16 0.25 39.35
N THR A 639 13.80 0.92 40.30
CA THR A 639 13.30 1.08 41.68
C THR A 639 11.90 1.69 41.70
N LYS A 640 11.65 2.73 40.91
CA LYS A 640 10.34 3.41 40.82
C LYS A 640 9.22 2.42 40.46
N GLY A 641 9.47 1.50 39.50
CA GLY A 641 8.48 0.49 39.09
C GLY A 641 8.18 -0.52 40.19
N ARG A 642 9.21 -0.98 40.91
CA ARG A 642 9.03 -1.89 42.05
C ARG A 642 8.26 -1.23 43.19
N THR A 643 8.64 -0.02 43.57
CA THR A 643 7.95 0.76 44.62
C THR A 643 6.50 1.05 44.22
N ALA A 644 6.24 1.34 42.94
CA ALA A 644 4.88 1.52 42.44
C ALA A 644 4.06 0.22 42.59
N LEU A 645 4.65 -0.92 42.25
CA LEU A 645 4.01 -2.23 42.43
C LEU A 645 3.69 -2.55 43.89
N GLU A 646 4.65 -2.30 44.77
CA GLU A 646 4.47 -2.54 46.23
C GLU A 646 3.35 -1.65 46.78
N ARG A 647 3.32 -0.37 46.46
CA ARG A 647 2.24 0.56 46.86
C ARG A 647 0.90 0.13 46.35
N TRP A 648 0.82 -0.25 45.09
CA TRP A 648 -0.42 -0.73 44.50
C TRP A 648 -0.90 -2.03 45.10
N ALA A 649 0.01 -2.99 45.37
CA ALA A 649 -0.32 -4.26 46.03
C ALA A 649 -0.85 -4.02 47.44
N ALA A 650 -0.21 -3.11 48.21
CA ALA A 650 -0.69 -2.75 49.57
C ALA A 650 -2.08 -2.09 49.54
N GLN A 651 -2.33 -1.18 48.57
CA GLN A 651 -3.65 -0.56 48.41
C GLN A 651 -4.72 -1.61 48.10
N ARG A 652 -4.45 -2.52 47.15
CA ARG A 652 -5.38 -3.59 46.78
C ARG A 652 -5.65 -4.56 47.91
N ALA A 653 -4.62 -4.88 48.71
CA ALA A 653 -4.78 -5.70 49.92
C ALA A 653 -5.74 -5.06 50.93
N GLY A 654 -5.62 -3.75 51.14
CA GLY A 654 -6.56 -2.97 51.99
C GLY A 654 -7.99 -2.95 51.42
N GLU A 655 -8.18 -3.11 50.11
CA GLU A 655 -9.47 -3.23 49.45
C GLU A 655 -9.97 -4.69 49.34
N HIS A 656 -9.25 -5.66 49.86
CA HIS A 656 -9.48 -7.11 49.70
C HIS A 656 -9.56 -7.58 48.24
N LYS A 657 -8.80 -6.94 47.34
CA LYS A 657 -8.75 -7.26 45.93
C LYS A 657 -7.41 -7.95 45.59
N PRO A 658 -7.40 -8.94 44.69
CA PRO A 658 -6.17 -9.59 44.26
C PRO A 658 -5.34 -8.67 43.36
N THR A 659 -4.02 -8.80 43.45
CA THR A 659 -3.08 -8.15 42.55
C THR A 659 -2.45 -9.19 41.63
N TYR A 660 -2.52 -8.97 40.29
CA TYR A 660 -2.03 -9.93 39.31
C TYR A 660 -0.80 -9.38 38.60
N LEU A 661 0.15 -10.29 38.35
CA LEU A 661 1.36 -10.02 37.58
C LEU A 661 1.48 -11.00 36.42
N LEU A 662 1.91 -10.50 35.27
CA LEU A 662 2.32 -11.31 34.12
C LEU A 662 3.82 -11.07 33.88
N VAL A 663 4.63 -12.10 34.09
CA VAL A 663 6.08 -12.02 34.04
C VAL A 663 6.67 -13.09 33.12
N GLU A 664 7.85 -12.79 32.55
CA GLU A 664 8.62 -13.75 31.78
C GLU A 664 9.68 -14.43 32.68
N GLY A 665 9.80 -15.74 32.55
CA GLY A 665 10.83 -16.52 33.25
C GLY A 665 10.82 -16.36 34.77
N ASN A 666 11.99 -16.36 35.39
CA ASN A 666 12.18 -16.14 36.83
C ASN A 666 12.44 -14.65 37.10
N ALA A 667 11.38 -13.86 37.11
CA ALA A 667 11.50 -12.45 37.46
C ALA A 667 11.88 -12.26 38.92
N ASN A 668 12.88 -11.44 39.18
CA ASN A 668 13.16 -10.99 40.56
C ASN A 668 12.12 -9.92 40.92
N LEU A 669 11.18 -10.27 41.81
CA LEU A 669 10.11 -9.38 42.26
C LEU A 669 10.40 -8.75 43.63
N GLY A 670 11.64 -8.84 44.10
CA GLY A 670 12.03 -8.36 45.45
C GLY A 670 11.44 -9.15 46.59
N SER A 671 10.86 -8.46 47.59
CA SER A 671 10.26 -9.07 48.79
C SER A 671 8.83 -9.55 48.58
N VAL A 672 8.24 -9.39 47.39
CA VAL A 672 6.83 -9.67 47.13
C VAL A 672 6.60 -11.19 47.04
N LYS A 673 5.79 -11.74 47.99
CA LYS A 673 5.38 -13.13 47.93
C LYS A 673 4.32 -13.32 46.84
N THR A 674 4.47 -14.35 46.04
CA THR A 674 3.57 -14.61 44.91
C THR A 674 3.16 -16.07 44.83
N VAL A 675 1.92 -16.32 44.40
CA VAL A 675 1.40 -17.63 44.06
C VAL A 675 1.26 -17.73 42.54
N GLU A 676 1.81 -18.78 41.96
CA GLU A 676 1.71 -19.02 40.49
C GLU A 676 0.31 -19.59 40.19
N LEU A 677 -0.42 -18.94 39.29
CA LEU A 677 -1.74 -19.33 38.82
C LEU A 677 -1.71 -20.07 37.48
N GLY A 678 -0.71 -19.85 36.67
CA GLY A 678 -0.60 -20.52 35.37
C GLY A 678 0.68 -20.16 34.62
N LYS A 679 1.02 -21.04 33.68
CA LYS A 679 2.14 -20.89 32.74
C LYS A 679 1.63 -20.89 31.31
N PHE A 680 2.18 -20.01 30.48
CA PHE A 680 1.82 -19.89 29.08
C PHE A 680 3.08 -19.80 28.24
N VAL A 681 3.02 -20.36 27.05
CA VAL A 681 4.07 -20.18 26.04
C VAL A 681 3.43 -19.54 24.83
N ILE A 682 4.00 -18.44 24.38
CA ILE A 682 3.60 -17.78 23.13
C ILE A 682 4.79 -17.80 22.18
N THR A 683 4.52 -18.20 20.94
CA THR A 683 5.53 -18.45 19.93
C THR A 683 5.29 -17.59 18.73
N ARG A 684 6.35 -16.97 18.20
CA ARG A 684 6.34 -16.25 16.92
C ARG A 684 7.36 -16.86 15.98
N THR A 685 6.98 -17.03 14.72
CA THR A 685 7.90 -17.49 13.66
C THR A 685 7.83 -16.47 12.52
N TYR A 686 8.98 -15.91 12.16
CA TYR A 686 9.10 -14.88 11.14
C TYR A 686 10.41 -15.01 10.37
N SER A 687 10.54 -14.31 9.26
CA SER A 687 11.79 -14.25 8.49
C SER A 687 12.91 -13.63 9.32
N GLU A 688 14.10 -14.20 9.26
CA GLU A 688 15.29 -13.65 9.93
C GLU A 688 15.54 -12.22 9.40
N PRO A 689 15.52 -11.19 10.27
CA PRO A 689 15.86 -9.85 9.84
C PRO A 689 17.32 -9.80 9.40
N THR A 690 17.54 -9.47 8.14
CA THR A 690 18.89 -9.37 7.55
C THR A 690 19.02 -8.02 6.88
N VAL A 691 20.19 -7.41 6.99
CA VAL A 691 20.51 -6.19 6.25
C VAL A 691 21.02 -6.53 4.85
N ASN A 692 21.70 -7.66 4.74
CA ASN A 692 22.28 -8.23 3.53
C ASN A 692 22.60 -9.70 3.77
N PRO A 693 22.22 -10.65 2.98
CA PRO A 693 21.31 -10.66 1.81
C PRO A 693 19.83 -10.72 2.18
N LEU A 694 18.93 -11.07 1.23
CA LEU A 694 17.54 -11.40 1.55
C LEU A 694 17.47 -12.57 2.54
N PRO A 695 16.46 -12.61 3.42
CA PRO A 695 16.32 -13.68 4.42
C PRO A 695 16.27 -15.06 3.79
N GLN A 696 17.05 -15.97 4.32
CA GLN A 696 17.10 -17.38 3.87
C GLN A 696 16.63 -18.35 4.97
N LYS A 697 16.42 -17.85 6.18
CA LYS A 697 16.04 -18.62 7.35
C LYS A 697 14.85 -17.98 8.07
N THR A 698 14.16 -18.80 8.83
CA THR A 698 13.16 -18.36 9.80
C THR A 698 13.76 -18.30 11.19
N VAL A 699 13.24 -17.41 12.01
CA VAL A 699 13.51 -17.34 13.44
C VAL A 699 12.22 -17.65 14.18
N THR A 700 12.30 -18.60 15.11
CA THR A 700 11.22 -18.87 16.06
C THR A 700 11.64 -18.33 17.42
N LYS A 701 10.81 -17.47 18.00
CA LYS A 701 10.98 -16.96 19.36
C LYS A 701 9.83 -17.39 20.23
N GLU A 702 10.17 -17.87 21.41
CA GLU A 702 9.21 -18.26 22.44
C GLU A 702 9.33 -17.33 23.63
N ARG A 703 8.20 -17.05 24.26
CA ARG A 703 8.10 -16.35 25.53
C ARG A 703 7.38 -17.24 26.52
N HIS A 704 8.05 -17.55 27.61
CA HIS A 704 7.50 -18.34 28.71
C HIS A 704 6.94 -17.40 29.77
N LEU A 705 5.63 -17.23 29.80
CA LEU A 705 4.92 -16.32 30.68
C LEU A 705 4.37 -17.04 31.89
N ARG A 706 4.41 -16.38 33.03
CA ARG A 706 3.75 -16.85 34.28
C ARG A 706 2.76 -15.81 34.76
N LEU A 707 1.55 -16.23 35.02
CA LEU A 707 0.56 -15.45 35.72
C LEU A 707 0.71 -15.70 37.22
N LEU A 708 1.01 -14.64 37.93
CA LEU A 708 1.22 -14.67 39.38
C LEU A 708 0.14 -13.84 40.07
N ARG A 709 -0.28 -14.27 41.27
CA ARG A 709 -1.06 -13.46 42.20
C ARG A 709 -0.14 -13.07 43.35
N ILE A 710 -0.18 -11.83 43.79
CA ILE A 710 0.50 -11.36 44.98
C ILE A 710 -0.37 -11.78 46.18
N ASP A 711 0.22 -12.52 47.13
CA ASP A 711 -0.41 -12.77 48.40
C ASP A 711 -0.24 -11.54 49.30
N SER A 712 -1.35 -11.06 49.80
CA SER A 712 -1.47 -9.92 50.71
C SER A 712 -0.98 -10.28 52.11
#